data_74bb4b27940a507f5c826d2c7dc5e25b
#
_entry.id   74bb4b27940a507f5c826d2c7dc5e25b
#
_cell.length_a   1.000
_cell.length_b   1.000
_cell.length_c   1.000
_cell.angle_alpha   90.00
_cell.angle_beta   90.00
_cell.angle_gamma   90.00
#
_symmetry.space_group_name_H-M   'P 1'
#
loop_
_entity.id
_entity.type
_entity.pdbx_description
1 polymer ?
#
loop_
_entity_poly.entity_id
_entity_poly.type
_entity_poly.pdbx_seq_one_letter_code
_entity_poly.pdbx_strand_id
1 'polypeptide(L)'
;MPSQAARKNFNFISGHHKATHHNRTNFDLQKWTPQECIPTVPPGPSESQQFFSVAQTLSPIARYIVDSFRKHKHWGPQVVADLNKLRRVTPKLVTEVLKVQSDPVISSKFFHWAGKQKGYKHDFASYNAFSYCLNRNNKFRAADQVPELMNMQGKPPSEKQFEILIRMHSDSNRGLRVYYVYEKMKKFGVKPRVFLYNRIMDSLVKTGHLDLSLSVYNDFKKDGLIEEGITFMILIKGFCKSGRVEEAIELLNRMRKLCKPDVFAYTAMIKILVSEGNLNGCLRVWEEMVSDKVQPDVMAYSTLITGLCKENRVENGYEFFKDMKKKRYLIDRSIYGSLIEGFVNAGKVGFACDLLKDLMESGYRADLMIYNHLIKGLCNLKHVNKARKLFMVTIDEDLKPDFETVNPMLVCYAELRNFDELFKLLAQMENLGFKVMDDLVKFFNLMVEDKDKVVMALEVFDNLKSKGYYSVPIYNILIQALYMFDEVQKALTLFQELTESNLEPDLCSYSNVISCFIKVGDIHKACSCYNKIKEMSLIPSVDSYVSLVKGLCKVGELDSVFMLVRECLANVTSGPREFKYFLRIVHICKTNDANKVMEVIGEMVQDGCEPDDVIYCAVISGMCRYGTIEEGRKVFLRMRESKMLTESDMVLYDDLLIEQTKKKTADLVLSGLKFFGLESKLKSKGSNLLPITT
;
A
#
# COMPACT_ATOMS: atom_id res chain seq x y z
N MET A 1 7.12 -42.95 5.89
CA MET A 1 8.03 -43.58 4.92
C MET A 1 7.55 -43.15 3.54
N PRO A 2 8.35 -42.54 2.68
CA PRO A 2 7.91 -42.22 1.32
C PRO A 2 7.76 -43.54 0.53
N SER A 3 6.71 -43.59 -0.31
CA SER A 3 6.39 -44.76 -1.08
C SER A 3 7.53 -45.12 -2.05
N GLN A 4 7.65 -46.42 -2.39
CA GLN A 4 8.67 -46.91 -3.34
C GLN A 4 8.59 -46.23 -4.72
N ALA A 5 7.47 -45.61 -5.07
CA ALA A 5 7.26 -44.86 -6.29
C ALA A 5 8.08 -43.54 -6.34
N ALA A 6 8.17 -42.83 -5.21
CA ALA A 6 9.00 -41.62 -5.10
C ALA A 6 10.49 -41.92 -5.34
N ARG A 7 10.97 -43.09 -4.93
CA ARG A 7 12.36 -43.52 -5.14
C ARG A 7 12.70 -43.86 -6.60
N LYS A 8 11.75 -44.36 -7.41
CA LYS A 8 12.00 -44.73 -8.81
C LYS A 8 12.09 -43.49 -9.74
N ASN A 9 11.42 -42.41 -9.41
CA ASN A 9 11.48 -41.18 -10.21
C ASN A 9 12.78 -40.37 -9.96
N PHE A 10 13.48 -40.63 -8.85
CA PHE A 10 14.70 -39.93 -8.45
C PHE A 10 16.00 -40.60 -8.88
N ASN A 11 15.96 -41.80 -9.50
CA ASN A 11 17.17 -42.54 -9.94
C ASN A 11 18.01 -41.80 -11.01
N PHE A 12 17.63 -40.57 -11.36
CA PHE A 12 18.50 -39.67 -12.15
C PHE A 12 19.44 -38.82 -11.28
N ILE A 13 19.35 -38.88 -9.93
CA ILE A 13 19.98 -37.89 -9.04
C ILE A 13 20.66 -38.50 -7.78
N SER A 14 20.52 -39.78 -7.38
CA SER A 14 21.16 -40.21 -6.13
C SER A 14 21.57 -41.65 -5.98
N GLY A 15 22.76 -41.85 -5.47
CA GLY A 15 23.25 -43.08 -4.82
C GLY A 15 22.98 -42.99 -3.31
N HIS A 16 22.69 -44.16 -2.70
CA HIS A 16 22.21 -44.29 -1.31
C HIS A 16 23.20 -43.89 -0.22
N HIS A 17 22.69 -43.23 0.86
CA HIS A 17 23.18 -43.52 2.21
C HIS A 17 22.09 -43.20 3.29
N LYS A 18 22.02 -44.12 4.29
CA LYS A 18 21.12 -44.06 5.46
C LYS A 18 21.68 -43.11 6.51
N ALA A 19 20.87 -42.21 7.06
CA ALA A 19 21.25 -41.40 8.23
C ALA A 19 20.28 -41.60 9.41
N THR A 20 20.89 -41.74 10.58
CA THR A 20 20.27 -41.95 11.90
C THR A 20 19.71 -40.65 12.49
N HIS A 21 18.57 -40.78 13.16
CA HIS A 21 17.84 -39.66 13.83
C HIS A 21 18.63 -39.08 15.00
N HIS A 22 18.78 -37.75 15.03
CA HIS A 22 19.00 -36.98 16.24
C HIS A 22 17.99 -35.79 16.29
N ASN A 23 17.23 -35.76 17.34
CA ASN A 23 16.33 -34.64 17.68
C ASN A 23 17.12 -33.35 17.82
N ARG A 24 16.77 -32.33 17.03
CA ARG A 24 17.22 -30.93 17.21
C ARG A 24 16.02 -30.00 17.19
N THR A 25 15.97 -29.17 18.20
CA THR A 25 14.98 -28.12 18.45
C THR A 25 14.90 -27.14 17.30
N ASN A 26 13.69 -26.95 16.78
CA ASN A 26 13.38 -25.94 15.76
C ASN A 26 13.57 -24.53 16.33
N PHE A 27 14.48 -23.77 15.73
CA PHE A 27 14.57 -22.33 15.89
C PHE A 27 13.65 -21.65 14.86
N ASP A 28 12.63 -20.99 15.34
CA ASP A 28 11.57 -20.37 14.53
C ASP A 28 12.03 -18.98 14.02
N LEU A 29 12.52 -18.91 12.78
CA LEU A 29 13.04 -17.70 12.13
C LEU A 29 11.98 -16.66 11.73
N GLN A 30 10.68 -17.00 11.84
CA GLN A 30 9.58 -16.08 11.47
C GLN A 30 9.32 -14.97 12.49
N LYS A 31 9.90 -15.01 13.67
CA LYS A 31 9.70 -14.01 14.75
C LYS A 31 10.81 -12.96 14.89
N TRP A 32 11.72 -12.92 13.93
CA TRP A 32 12.86 -12.00 14.02
C TRP A 32 12.49 -10.60 13.52
N THR A 33 12.18 -9.70 14.46
CA THR A 33 12.02 -8.26 14.17
C THR A 33 13.37 -7.56 14.24
N PRO A 34 13.61 -6.50 13.45
CA PRO A 34 14.89 -5.76 13.41
C PRO A 34 15.34 -5.13 14.75
N GLN A 35 14.58 -5.30 15.81
CA GLN A 35 14.87 -4.74 17.15
C GLN A 35 15.93 -5.52 17.95
N GLU A 36 16.28 -6.75 17.54
CA GLU A 36 17.13 -7.64 18.36
C GLU A 36 18.63 -7.62 18.04
N CYS A 37 19.09 -6.77 17.12
CA CYS A 37 20.49 -6.75 16.66
C CYS A 37 21.34 -5.60 17.18
N ILE A 38 20.85 -4.79 18.08
CA ILE A 38 21.68 -3.89 18.88
C ILE A 38 21.80 -4.59 20.23
N PRO A 39 22.98 -4.78 20.83
CA PRO A 39 23.05 -5.08 22.24
C PRO A 39 22.45 -3.85 22.95
N THR A 40 21.13 -3.86 23.10
CA THR A 40 20.54 -3.15 24.20
C THR A 40 21.25 -3.76 25.40
N VAL A 41 21.97 -2.97 26.16
CA VAL A 41 22.20 -3.25 27.60
C VAL A 41 20.93 -3.98 28.03
N PRO A 42 21.04 -5.26 28.54
CA PRO A 42 19.84 -6.02 28.87
C PRO A 42 18.92 -5.06 29.59
N PRO A 43 17.70 -4.82 29.14
CA PRO A 43 16.82 -3.93 29.85
C PRO A 43 16.78 -4.54 31.24
N GLY A 44 17.35 -3.82 32.22
CA GLY A 44 17.07 -4.15 33.58
C GLY A 44 15.57 -4.33 33.63
N PRO A 45 14.99 -5.34 34.31
CA PRO A 45 13.65 -5.82 34.18
C PRO A 45 12.74 -4.62 33.96
N SER A 46 12.08 -4.57 32.78
CA SER A 46 11.42 -3.36 32.29
C SER A 46 10.61 -2.80 33.44
N GLU A 47 10.80 -1.54 33.78
CA GLU A 47 10.06 -0.91 34.90
C GLU A 47 8.54 -1.15 34.74
N SER A 48 8.07 -1.43 33.52
CA SER A 48 6.71 -1.89 33.26
C SER A 48 6.39 -3.28 33.84
N GLN A 49 7.33 -4.23 33.89
CA GLN A 49 7.14 -5.52 34.60
C GLN A 49 7.28 -5.38 36.11
N GLN A 50 8.09 -4.44 36.60
CA GLN A 50 8.11 -4.10 38.01
C GLN A 50 6.82 -3.41 38.47
N PHE A 51 6.08 -2.73 37.59
CA PHE A 51 4.81 -2.08 37.93
C PHE A 51 3.67 -3.08 38.20
N PHE A 52 3.66 -4.26 37.59
CA PHE A 52 2.64 -5.28 37.87
C PHE A 52 2.83 -5.99 39.22
N SER A 53 4.05 -6.05 39.74
CA SER A 53 4.33 -6.60 41.09
C SER A 53 4.03 -5.61 42.24
N VAL A 54 3.90 -4.32 41.92
CA VAL A 54 3.72 -3.22 42.92
C VAL A 54 2.27 -3.16 43.44
N ALA A 55 1.30 -3.78 42.78
CA ALA A 55 -0.09 -3.80 43.29
C ALA A 55 -0.22 -4.50 44.65
N GLN A 56 0.75 -5.31 45.06
CA GLN A 56 0.76 -6.02 46.33
C GLN A 56 1.32 -5.19 47.50
N THR A 57 1.95 -4.03 47.25
CA THR A 57 2.65 -3.22 48.29
C THR A 57 2.15 -1.78 48.45
N LEU A 58 0.91 -1.51 48.02
CA LEU A 58 0.30 -0.19 48.23
C LEU A 58 0.04 0.07 49.70
N SER A 59 0.39 1.29 50.13
CA SER A 59 0.00 1.76 51.46
C SER A 59 -1.53 1.74 51.63
N PRO A 60 -2.08 1.47 52.83
CA PRO A 60 -3.54 1.40 53.04
C PRO A 60 -4.28 2.64 52.52
N ILE A 61 -3.69 3.82 52.65
CA ILE A 61 -4.28 5.08 52.16
C ILE A 61 -4.26 5.14 50.64
N ALA A 62 -3.16 4.70 49.98
CA ALA A 62 -3.11 4.65 48.51
C ALA A 62 -4.13 3.66 47.95
N ARG A 63 -4.30 2.51 48.60
CA ARG A 63 -5.32 1.52 48.23
C ARG A 63 -6.73 2.12 48.34
N TYR A 64 -7.04 2.80 49.43
CA TYR A 64 -8.32 3.48 49.59
C TYR A 64 -8.62 4.45 48.47
N ILE A 65 -7.63 5.26 48.04
CA ILE A 65 -7.78 6.22 46.94
C ILE A 65 -8.04 5.48 45.60
N VAL A 66 -7.27 4.46 45.31
CA VAL A 66 -7.43 3.66 44.06
C VAL A 66 -8.78 2.97 44.03
N ASP A 67 -9.26 2.43 45.15
CA ASP A 67 -10.56 1.80 45.25
C ASP A 67 -11.72 2.81 45.13
N SER A 68 -11.56 4.05 45.64
CA SER A 68 -12.51 5.14 45.39
C SER A 68 -12.59 5.48 43.89
N PHE A 69 -11.46 5.51 43.16
CA PHE A 69 -11.46 5.71 41.71
C PHE A 69 -12.12 4.57 40.93
N ARG A 70 -11.95 3.33 41.36
CA ARG A 70 -12.62 2.15 40.78
C ARG A 70 -14.13 2.17 41.00
N LYS A 71 -14.55 2.61 42.21
CA LYS A 71 -15.98 2.71 42.58
C LYS A 71 -16.70 3.80 41.76
N HIS A 72 -16.07 4.93 41.51
CA HIS A 72 -16.68 6.10 40.88
C HIS A 72 -16.16 6.33 39.47
N LYS A 73 -16.09 5.39 38.59
CA LYS A 73 -15.61 5.39 37.20
C LYS A 73 -15.20 6.75 36.56
N HIS A 74 -15.70 7.88 37.07
CA HIS A 74 -15.44 9.24 36.60
C HIS A 74 -15.09 10.19 37.76
N TRP A 75 -14.24 11.19 37.46
CA TRP A 75 -13.94 12.24 38.41
C TRP A 75 -15.15 13.13 38.65
N GLY A 76 -15.66 13.18 39.87
CA GLY A 76 -16.82 13.93 40.26
C GLY A 76 -16.80 14.38 41.73
N PRO A 77 -17.88 15.07 42.22
CA PRO A 77 -17.95 15.54 43.59
C PRO A 77 -17.78 14.46 44.65
N GLN A 78 -18.21 13.23 44.35
CA GLN A 78 -18.11 12.06 45.25
C GLN A 78 -16.66 11.64 45.46
N VAL A 79 -15.83 11.59 44.36
CA VAL A 79 -14.40 11.33 44.44
C VAL A 79 -13.70 12.40 45.26
N VAL A 80 -14.04 13.67 45.03
CA VAL A 80 -13.44 14.80 45.77
C VAL A 80 -13.85 14.73 47.26
N ALA A 81 -15.09 14.35 47.57
CA ALA A 81 -15.53 14.16 48.96
C ALA A 81 -14.75 13.03 49.66
N ASP A 82 -14.49 11.92 48.98
CA ASP A 82 -13.65 10.83 49.54
C ASP A 82 -12.20 11.26 49.74
N LEU A 83 -11.64 12.01 48.78
CA LEU A 83 -10.27 12.53 48.91
C LEU A 83 -10.14 13.59 50.01
N ASN A 84 -11.17 14.41 50.25
CA ASN A 84 -11.17 15.42 51.32
C ASN A 84 -11.25 14.83 52.73
N LYS A 85 -11.55 13.52 52.89
CA LYS A 85 -11.45 12.80 54.18
C LYS A 85 -10.01 12.55 54.59
N LEU A 86 -9.04 12.75 53.67
CA LEU A 86 -7.63 12.54 53.95
C LEU A 86 -7.07 13.67 54.86
N ARG A 87 -6.50 13.29 56.00
CA ARG A 87 -5.88 14.28 56.94
C ARG A 87 -4.63 14.93 56.38
N ARG A 88 -3.86 14.24 55.55
CA ARG A 88 -2.60 14.72 54.97
C ARG A 88 -2.33 14.04 53.64
N VAL A 89 -1.99 14.83 52.62
CA VAL A 89 -1.46 14.37 51.34
C VAL A 89 0.05 14.49 51.33
N THR A 90 0.77 13.44 50.94
CA THR A 90 2.24 13.43 50.84
C THR A 90 2.70 13.13 49.40
N PRO A 91 3.85 13.61 48.93
CA PRO A 91 4.37 13.30 47.61
C PRO A 91 4.52 11.79 47.36
N LYS A 92 4.91 11.01 48.39
CA LYS A 92 5.03 9.56 48.32
C LYS A 92 3.64 8.91 48.01
N LEU A 93 2.60 9.36 48.69
CA LEU A 93 1.23 8.88 48.45
C LEU A 93 0.76 9.17 47.02
N VAL A 94 1.00 10.39 46.55
CA VAL A 94 0.63 10.78 45.16
C VAL A 94 1.40 9.95 44.16
N THR A 95 2.69 9.70 44.38
CA THR A 95 3.52 8.86 43.52
C THR A 95 3.02 7.40 43.46
N GLU A 96 2.66 6.82 44.62
CA GLU A 96 2.11 5.45 44.72
C GLU A 96 0.80 5.32 43.93
N VAL A 97 -0.12 6.28 44.10
CA VAL A 97 -1.41 6.27 43.38
C VAL A 97 -1.23 6.43 41.86
N LEU A 98 -0.39 7.38 41.41
CA LEU A 98 -0.12 7.60 39.98
C LEU A 98 0.56 6.43 39.29
N LYS A 99 1.36 5.66 40.01
CA LYS A 99 1.99 4.44 39.48
C LYS A 99 0.99 3.35 39.13
N VAL A 100 -0.12 3.24 39.85
CA VAL A 100 -1.11 2.18 39.71
C VAL A 100 -2.32 2.62 38.89
N GLN A 101 -2.69 3.91 38.94
CA GLN A 101 -3.84 4.42 38.23
C GLN A 101 -3.65 4.37 36.71
N SER A 102 -4.59 3.73 36.02
CA SER A 102 -4.55 3.54 34.54
C SER A 102 -5.26 4.66 33.76
N ASP A 103 -6.27 5.33 34.33
CA ASP A 103 -7.01 6.39 33.64
C ASP A 103 -6.23 7.72 33.68
N PRO A 104 -5.84 8.28 32.50
CA PRO A 104 -5.07 9.51 32.44
C PRO A 104 -5.87 10.75 32.85
N VAL A 105 -7.20 10.74 32.70
CA VAL A 105 -8.06 11.85 33.06
C VAL A 105 -8.19 11.95 34.59
N ILE A 106 -8.42 10.81 35.24
CA ILE A 106 -8.48 10.73 36.70
C ILE A 106 -7.11 11.06 37.28
N SER A 107 -6.03 10.52 36.72
CA SER A 107 -4.65 10.77 37.14
C SER A 107 -4.30 12.28 37.05
N SER A 108 -4.68 12.94 35.95
CA SER A 108 -4.44 14.36 35.76
C SER A 108 -5.22 15.21 36.78
N LYS A 109 -6.51 14.90 36.95
CA LYS A 109 -7.34 15.61 37.93
C LYS A 109 -6.89 15.38 39.36
N PHE A 110 -6.46 14.15 39.69
CA PHE A 110 -5.90 13.82 41.00
C PHE A 110 -4.57 14.56 41.26
N PHE A 111 -3.67 14.60 40.27
CA PHE A 111 -2.42 15.34 40.36
C PHE A 111 -2.68 16.84 40.63
N HIS A 112 -3.58 17.46 39.89
CA HIS A 112 -3.94 18.87 40.09
C HIS A 112 -4.66 19.13 41.42
N TRP A 113 -5.55 18.18 41.84
CA TRP A 113 -6.20 18.27 43.13
C TRP A 113 -5.18 18.23 44.29
N ALA A 114 -4.22 17.29 44.22
CA ALA A 114 -3.17 17.18 45.22
C ALA A 114 -2.34 18.46 45.32
N GLY A 115 -2.00 19.10 44.17
CA GLY A 115 -1.26 20.37 44.14
C GLY A 115 -1.99 21.56 44.80
N LYS A 116 -3.31 21.48 44.94
CA LYS A 116 -4.14 22.49 45.59
C LYS A 116 -4.29 22.30 47.10
N GLN A 117 -3.77 21.19 47.66
CA GLN A 117 -3.92 20.92 49.09
C GLN A 117 -3.00 21.81 49.91
N LYS A 118 -3.48 22.32 51.05
CA LYS A 118 -2.74 23.22 51.94
C LYS A 118 -1.45 22.52 52.46
N GLY A 119 -0.33 23.18 52.28
CA GLY A 119 0.97 22.65 52.73
C GLY A 119 1.56 21.54 51.86
N TYR A 120 0.97 21.22 50.72
CA TYR A 120 1.48 20.22 49.77
C TYR A 120 2.21 20.88 48.60
N LYS A 121 3.35 20.31 48.23
CA LYS A 121 4.05 20.62 46.95
C LYS A 121 4.52 19.32 46.31
N HIS A 122 4.31 19.17 45.01
CA HIS A 122 4.84 18.05 44.26
C HIS A 122 6.36 17.98 44.34
N ASP A 123 6.90 16.78 44.47
CA ASP A 123 8.33 16.50 44.34
C ASP A 123 8.68 15.96 42.94
N PHE A 124 9.96 15.74 42.67
CA PHE A 124 10.41 15.18 41.40
C PHE A 124 9.84 13.80 41.14
N ALA A 125 9.64 12.97 42.17
CA ALA A 125 9.06 11.64 42.03
C ALA A 125 7.60 11.70 41.59
N SER A 126 6.81 12.64 42.11
CA SER A 126 5.42 12.87 41.73
C SER A 126 5.28 13.31 40.26
N TYR A 127 6.15 14.21 39.80
CA TYR A 127 6.18 14.65 38.39
C TYR A 127 6.59 13.51 37.45
N ASN A 128 7.63 12.74 37.82
CA ASN A 128 8.06 11.58 37.04
C ASN A 128 6.94 10.54 36.94
N ALA A 129 6.28 10.21 38.04
CA ALA A 129 5.16 9.29 38.06
C ALA A 129 3.99 9.79 37.19
N PHE A 130 3.72 11.08 37.20
CA PHE A 130 2.70 11.69 36.34
C PHE A 130 3.08 11.59 34.87
N SER A 131 4.32 11.89 34.49
CA SER A 131 4.80 11.74 33.11
C SER A 131 4.76 10.29 32.65
N TYR A 132 5.11 9.31 33.49
CA TYR A 132 4.95 7.89 33.17
C TYR A 132 3.49 7.49 32.95
N CYS A 133 2.57 8.01 33.77
CA CYS A 133 1.14 7.76 33.60
C CYS A 133 0.64 8.33 32.26
N LEU A 134 1.03 9.53 31.89
CA LEU A 134 0.67 10.16 30.62
C LEU A 134 1.27 9.40 29.43
N ASN A 135 2.52 8.93 29.57
CA ASN A 135 3.20 8.11 28.57
C ASN A 135 2.43 6.80 28.30
N ARG A 136 2.13 6.05 29.34
CA ARG A 136 1.42 4.77 29.26
C ARG A 136 0.07 4.89 28.52
N ASN A 137 -0.54 6.06 28.57
CA ASN A 137 -1.82 6.37 27.94
C ASN A 137 -1.69 7.19 26.63
N ASN A 138 -0.50 7.32 26.06
CA ASN A 138 -0.23 8.04 24.82
C ASN A 138 -0.71 9.52 24.82
N LYS A 139 -0.76 10.16 25.99
CA LYS A 139 -1.14 11.59 26.14
C LYS A 139 0.05 12.52 25.93
N PHE A 140 0.65 12.46 24.73
CA PHE A 140 1.90 13.13 24.35
C PHE A 140 1.89 14.64 24.60
N ARG A 141 0.81 15.34 24.19
CA ARG A 141 0.73 16.80 24.36
C ARG A 141 0.77 17.23 25.83
N ALA A 142 0.07 16.49 26.69
CA ALA A 142 0.06 16.78 28.13
C ALA A 142 1.40 16.45 28.77
N ALA A 143 2.06 15.36 28.37
CA ALA A 143 3.38 15.00 28.86
C ALA A 143 4.45 16.05 28.50
N ASP A 144 4.41 16.57 27.27
CA ASP A 144 5.35 17.60 26.80
C ASP A 144 5.25 18.92 27.59
N GLN A 145 4.13 19.18 28.29
CA GLN A 145 3.94 20.39 29.12
C GLN A 145 4.41 20.22 30.57
N VAL A 146 4.76 19.01 31.00
CA VAL A 146 5.17 18.77 32.40
C VAL A 146 6.43 19.54 32.80
N PRO A 147 7.48 19.68 31.97
CA PRO A 147 8.67 20.49 32.33
C PRO A 147 8.34 21.96 32.63
N GLU A 148 7.42 22.58 31.83
CA GLU A 148 6.98 23.95 32.09
C GLU A 148 6.18 24.04 33.38
N LEU A 149 5.29 23.09 33.65
CA LEU A 149 4.52 23.00 34.87
C LEU A 149 5.46 22.92 36.10
N MET A 150 6.54 22.12 36.01
CA MET A 150 7.56 22.02 37.04
C MET A 150 8.24 23.36 37.27
N ASN A 151 8.67 24.03 36.21
CA ASN A 151 9.36 25.32 36.29
C ASN A 151 8.45 26.42 36.85
N MET A 152 7.19 26.48 36.44
CA MET A 152 6.19 27.42 36.98
C MET A 152 5.97 27.24 38.49
N GLN A 153 6.19 26.05 39.02
CA GLN A 153 6.09 25.75 40.46
C GLN A 153 7.44 25.88 41.21
N GLY A 154 8.41 26.51 40.56
CA GLY A 154 9.74 26.76 41.17
C GLY A 154 10.64 25.52 41.29
N LYS A 155 10.34 24.46 40.50
CA LYS A 155 11.16 23.25 40.42
C LYS A 155 11.65 23.05 39.00
N PRO A 156 12.90 23.45 38.69
CA PRO A 156 13.43 23.26 37.33
C PRO A 156 13.44 21.77 36.98
N PRO A 157 13.09 21.40 35.75
CA PRO A 157 13.04 20.01 35.32
C PRO A 157 14.42 19.39 35.32
N SER A 158 14.52 18.13 35.74
CA SER A 158 15.76 17.36 35.75
C SER A 158 15.98 16.59 34.45
N GLU A 159 17.21 16.09 34.22
CA GLU A 159 17.51 15.19 33.09
C GLU A 159 16.56 13.99 33.05
N LYS A 160 16.21 13.40 34.19
CA LYS A 160 15.29 12.26 34.28
C LYS A 160 13.90 12.57 33.69
N GLN A 161 13.43 13.80 33.90
CA GLN A 161 12.15 14.22 33.31
C GLN A 161 12.20 14.24 31.78
N PHE A 162 13.27 14.76 31.20
CA PHE A 162 13.47 14.77 29.75
C PHE A 162 13.73 13.37 29.20
N GLU A 163 14.45 12.52 29.92
CA GLU A 163 14.66 11.10 29.56
C GLU A 163 13.33 10.38 29.39
N ILE A 164 12.35 10.59 30.28
CA ILE A 164 11.03 9.99 30.20
C ILE A 164 10.32 10.44 28.92
N LEU A 165 10.36 11.72 28.58
CA LEU A 165 9.73 12.28 27.38
C LEU A 165 10.41 11.80 26.10
N ILE A 166 11.74 11.81 26.05
CA ILE A 166 12.52 11.33 24.92
C ILE A 166 12.24 9.86 24.68
N ARG A 167 12.21 9.04 25.75
CA ARG A 167 11.86 7.62 25.66
C ARG A 167 10.47 7.41 25.08
N MET A 168 9.48 8.14 25.58
CA MET A 168 8.11 8.09 25.11
C MET A 168 7.98 8.34 23.60
N HIS A 169 8.62 9.40 23.10
CA HIS A 169 8.58 9.75 21.70
C HIS A 169 9.44 8.81 20.84
N SER A 170 10.58 8.34 21.36
CA SER A 170 11.44 7.37 20.68
C SER A 170 10.73 6.02 20.47
N ASP A 171 10.09 5.49 21.53
CA ASP A 171 9.35 4.22 21.48
C ASP A 171 8.14 4.30 20.52
N SER A 172 7.64 5.51 20.24
CA SER A 172 6.55 5.79 19.29
C SER A 172 7.05 6.21 17.89
N ASN A 173 8.32 6.05 17.57
CA ASN A 173 8.96 6.45 16.31
C ASN A 173 8.69 7.90 15.89
N ARG A 174 8.70 8.86 16.84
CA ARG A 174 8.46 10.29 16.62
C ARG A 174 9.74 11.12 16.71
N GLY A 175 10.70 10.89 15.81
CA GLY A 175 12.03 11.52 15.86
C GLY A 175 12.00 13.05 15.92
N LEU A 176 11.18 13.73 15.13
CA LEU A 176 11.05 15.20 15.19
C LEU A 176 10.56 15.69 16.57
N ARG A 177 9.72 14.91 17.27
CA ARG A 177 9.30 15.25 18.62
C ARG A 177 10.41 15.00 19.64
N VAL A 178 11.23 13.97 19.45
CA VAL A 178 12.43 13.76 20.23
C VAL A 178 13.38 14.97 20.12
N TYR A 179 13.58 15.46 18.90
CA TYR A 179 14.38 16.66 18.66
C TYR A 179 13.79 17.91 19.34
N TYR A 180 12.47 18.10 19.23
CA TYR A 180 11.77 19.18 19.91
C TYR A 180 11.97 19.13 21.44
N VAL A 181 11.87 17.96 22.06
CA VAL A 181 12.09 17.76 23.49
C VAL A 181 13.57 18.01 23.86
N TYR A 182 14.50 17.60 22.98
CA TYR A 182 15.93 17.90 23.15
C TYR A 182 16.22 19.41 23.13
N GLU A 183 15.69 20.15 22.16
CA GLU A 183 15.83 21.60 22.10
C GLU A 183 15.20 22.29 23.32
N LYS A 184 14.08 21.76 23.81
CA LYS A 184 13.48 22.21 25.06
C LYS A 184 14.39 21.96 26.27
N MET A 185 15.03 20.79 26.34
CA MET A 185 15.99 20.43 27.36
C MET A 185 17.16 21.42 27.40
N LYS A 186 17.68 21.82 26.23
CA LYS A 186 18.72 22.86 26.11
C LYS A 186 18.26 24.21 26.65
N LYS A 187 17.01 24.63 26.35
CA LYS A 187 16.42 25.90 26.87
C LYS A 187 16.36 25.93 28.39
N PHE A 188 16.16 24.79 29.03
CA PHE A 188 16.21 24.68 30.49
C PHE A 188 17.64 24.53 31.07
N GLY A 189 18.68 24.59 30.22
CA GLY A 189 20.07 24.47 30.65
C GLY A 189 20.47 23.08 31.14
N VAL A 190 19.67 22.06 30.81
CA VAL A 190 19.92 20.67 31.22
C VAL A 190 20.76 19.97 30.14
N LYS A 191 21.95 19.49 30.50
CA LYS A 191 22.85 18.77 29.61
C LYS A 191 22.55 17.27 29.65
N PRO A 192 22.36 16.60 28.47
CA PRO A 192 22.20 15.16 28.46
C PRO A 192 23.51 14.41 28.75
N ARG A 193 23.41 13.24 29.38
CA ARG A 193 24.54 12.28 29.46
C ARG A 193 24.68 11.50 28.15
N VAL A 194 25.82 10.83 27.96
CA VAL A 194 26.17 10.03 26.76
C VAL A 194 24.99 9.12 26.32
N PHE A 195 24.44 8.36 27.26
CA PHE A 195 23.30 7.47 27.00
C PHE A 195 22.10 8.21 26.39
N LEU A 196 21.77 9.40 26.90
CA LEU A 196 20.62 10.15 26.43
C LEU A 196 20.88 10.78 25.04
N TYR A 197 22.10 11.27 24.81
CA TYR A 197 22.55 11.70 23.49
C TYR A 197 22.44 10.58 22.46
N ASN A 198 22.95 9.38 22.79
CA ASN A 198 22.87 8.21 21.91
C ASN A 198 21.41 7.85 21.59
N ARG A 199 20.51 7.92 22.57
CA ARG A 199 19.08 7.63 22.35
C ARG A 199 18.41 8.67 21.45
N ILE A 200 18.73 9.95 21.61
CA ILE A 200 18.22 11.04 20.74
C ILE A 200 18.69 10.81 19.32
N MET A 201 19.98 10.58 19.11
CA MET A 201 20.58 10.35 17.80
C MET A 201 20.00 9.09 17.13
N ASP A 202 19.88 7.97 17.85
CA ASP A 202 19.29 6.73 17.31
C ASP A 202 17.83 6.91 16.88
N SER A 203 17.05 7.65 17.68
CA SER A 203 15.66 7.96 17.32
C SER A 203 15.56 8.79 16.02
N LEU A 204 16.44 9.77 15.85
CA LEU A 204 16.51 10.62 14.66
C LEU A 204 16.95 9.81 13.43
N VAL A 205 17.96 8.96 13.56
CA VAL A 205 18.42 8.06 12.50
C VAL A 205 17.35 7.06 12.10
N LYS A 206 16.63 6.47 13.06
CA LYS A 206 15.53 5.54 12.78
C LYS A 206 14.42 6.17 11.94
N THR A 207 14.16 7.47 12.16
CA THR A 207 13.10 8.22 11.45
C THR A 207 13.61 8.99 10.21
N GLY A 208 14.86 8.75 9.77
CA GLY A 208 15.39 9.33 8.53
C GLY A 208 15.93 10.77 8.66
N HIS A 209 16.08 11.29 9.88
CA HIS A 209 16.54 12.68 10.10
C HIS A 209 18.05 12.72 10.47
N LEU A 210 18.90 12.29 9.52
CA LEU A 210 20.35 12.23 9.75
C LEU A 210 20.96 13.60 10.10
N ASP A 211 20.57 14.66 9.37
CA ASP A 211 21.16 16.00 9.58
C ASP A 211 20.88 16.54 10.98
N LEU A 212 19.68 16.29 11.51
CA LEU A 212 19.36 16.64 12.91
C LEU A 212 20.18 15.78 13.90
N SER A 213 20.40 14.51 13.58
CA SER A 213 21.27 13.63 14.39
C SER A 213 22.71 14.13 14.41
N LEU A 214 23.23 14.61 13.26
CA LEU A 214 24.55 15.21 13.17
C LEU A 214 24.66 16.54 13.95
N SER A 215 23.60 17.34 13.96
CA SER A 215 23.53 18.53 14.81
C SER A 215 23.64 18.18 16.28
N VAL A 216 22.90 17.17 16.74
CA VAL A 216 22.96 16.64 18.11
C VAL A 216 24.34 16.08 18.44
N TYR A 217 24.98 15.39 17.50
CA TYR A 217 26.34 14.88 17.63
C TYR A 217 27.38 16.01 17.75
N ASN A 218 27.20 17.11 17.04
CA ASN A 218 28.06 18.28 17.19
C ASN A 218 27.95 18.91 18.60
N ASP A 219 26.71 18.95 19.13
CA ASP A 219 26.51 19.42 20.51
C ASP A 219 27.12 18.44 21.52
N PHE A 220 27.02 17.12 21.32
CA PHE A 220 27.70 16.09 22.10
C PHE A 220 29.21 16.33 22.19
N LYS A 221 29.85 16.66 21.05
CA LYS A 221 31.29 17.00 21.01
C LYS A 221 31.62 18.30 21.74
N LYS A 222 30.79 19.33 21.58
CA LYS A 222 30.97 20.61 22.29
C LYS A 222 30.88 20.45 23.81
N ASP A 223 30.06 19.51 24.27
CA ASP A 223 29.97 19.20 25.71
C ASP A 223 31.17 18.38 26.24
N GLY A 224 32.17 18.07 25.40
CA GLY A 224 33.39 17.37 25.76
C GLY A 224 33.20 15.89 26.12
N LEU A 225 32.12 15.27 25.64
CA LEU A 225 31.86 13.87 25.92
C LEU A 225 32.65 12.95 24.96
N ILE A 226 33.02 11.78 25.46
CA ILE A 226 33.82 10.78 24.72
C ILE A 226 32.86 9.86 23.94
N GLU A 227 33.16 9.60 22.68
CA GLU A 227 32.44 8.71 21.81
C GLU A 227 32.62 7.24 22.27
N GLU A 228 31.54 6.53 22.39
CA GLU A 228 31.47 5.09 22.63
C GLU A 228 31.22 4.32 21.33
N GLY A 229 31.50 3.01 21.30
CA GLY A 229 31.18 2.16 20.16
C GLY A 229 29.75 2.30 19.68
N ILE A 230 28.79 2.43 20.58
CA ILE A 230 27.36 2.65 20.28
C ILE A 230 27.15 3.99 19.56
N THR A 231 27.83 5.06 19.92
CA THR A 231 27.77 6.37 19.29
C THR A 231 28.16 6.27 17.80
N PHE A 232 29.28 5.59 17.51
CA PHE A 232 29.73 5.34 16.15
C PHE A 232 28.73 4.52 15.37
N MET A 233 28.21 3.43 15.94
CA MET A 233 27.26 2.55 15.26
C MET A 233 25.95 3.26 14.89
N ILE A 234 25.44 4.16 15.73
CA ILE A 234 24.24 4.95 15.44
C ILE A 234 24.47 5.84 14.22
N LEU A 235 25.61 6.53 14.16
CA LEU A 235 25.93 7.43 13.05
C LEU A 235 26.25 6.67 11.76
N ILE A 236 27.04 5.58 11.84
CA ILE A 236 27.32 4.70 10.71
C ILE A 236 26.01 4.19 10.10
N LYS A 237 25.08 3.72 10.94
CA LYS A 237 23.74 3.30 10.51
C LYS A 237 22.99 4.44 9.79
N GLY A 238 23.09 5.66 10.29
CA GLY A 238 22.48 6.84 9.68
C GLY A 238 23.06 7.13 8.29
N PHE A 239 24.39 7.12 8.16
CA PHE A 239 25.07 7.31 6.89
C PHE A 239 24.75 6.21 5.87
N CYS A 240 24.77 4.93 6.28
CA CYS A 240 24.41 3.82 5.42
C CYS A 240 22.97 3.95 4.90
N LYS A 241 21.99 4.28 5.76
CA LYS A 241 20.60 4.51 5.37
C LYS A 241 20.42 5.65 4.38
N SER A 242 21.29 6.66 4.45
CA SER A 242 21.24 7.82 3.54
C SER A 242 22.09 7.61 2.27
N GLY A 243 22.62 6.41 2.03
CA GLY A 243 23.49 6.11 0.90
C GLY A 243 24.87 6.76 0.95
N ARG A 244 25.23 7.42 2.07
CA ARG A 244 26.48 8.13 2.28
C ARG A 244 27.57 7.19 2.80
N VAL A 245 27.97 6.23 1.95
CA VAL A 245 28.85 5.11 2.35
C VAL A 245 30.26 5.59 2.70
N GLU A 246 30.77 6.61 1.99
CA GLU A 246 32.13 7.16 2.24
C GLU A 246 32.28 7.70 3.65
N GLU A 247 31.31 8.48 4.11
CA GLU A 247 31.30 9.02 5.47
C GLU A 247 31.10 7.92 6.52
N ALA A 248 30.35 6.86 6.19
CA ALA A 248 30.23 5.70 7.05
C ALA A 248 31.58 4.97 7.23
N ILE A 249 32.35 4.80 6.14
CA ILE A 249 33.69 4.19 6.17
C ILE A 249 34.69 5.10 6.91
N GLU A 250 34.62 6.41 6.67
CA GLU A 250 35.47 7.37 7.40
C GLU A 250 35.23 7.31 8.92
N LEU A 251 33.95 7.22 9.28
CA LEU A 251 33.58 7.09 10.70
C LEU A 251 34.01 5.74 11.29
N LEU A 252 33.95 4.66 10.52
CA LEU A 252 34.48 3.36 10.88
C LEU A 252 36.01 3.42 11.11
N ASN A 253 36.74 4.14 10.23
CA ASN A 253 38.18 4.36 10.38
C ASN A 253 38.54 5.14 11.67
N ARG A 254 37.67 6.09 12.05
CA ARG A 254 37.81 6.78 13.35
C ARG A 254 37.53 5.85 14.52
N MET A 255 36.48 5.00 14.39
CA MET A 255 36.15 4.00 15.40
C MET A 255 37.33 3.04 15.65
N ARG A 256 38.04 2.60 14.58
CA ARG A 256 39.23 1.72 14.67
C ARG A 256 40.34 2.26 15.57
N LYS A 257 40.46 3.60 15.67
CA LYS A 257 41.47 4.25 16.51
C LYS A 257 41.13 4.22 18.01
N LEU A 258 39.85 4.07 18.33
CA LEU A 258 39.32 4.12 19.69
C LEU A 258 38.85 2.75 20.20
N CYS A 259 38.21 1.97 19.35
CA CYS A 259 37.76 0.62 19.67
C CYS A 259 37.75 -0.22 18.37
N LYS A 260 38.13 -1.51 18.46
CA LYS A 260 38.06 -2.40 17.28
C LYS A 260 36.63 -2.65 16.90
N PRO A 261 36.24 -2.41 15.59
CA PRO A 261 34.95 -2.87 15.09
C PRO A 261 34.85 -4.40 15.20
N ASP A 262 33.72 -4.87 15.65
CA ASP A 262 33.44 -6.30 15.74
C ASP A 262 32.66 -6.81 14.49
N VAL A 263 32.46 -8.12 14.41
CA VAL A 263 31.67 -8.76 13.34
C VAL A 263 30.28 -8.12 13.23
N PHE A 264 29.67 -7.78 14.36
CA PHE A 264 28.35 -7.22 14.42
C PHE A 264 28.25 -5.84 13.74
N ALA A 265 29.26 -4.98 13.91
CA ALA A 265 29.34 -3.67 13.28
C ALA A 265 29.31 -3.80 11.74
N TYR A 266 30.13 -4.66 11.18
CA TYR A 266 30.20 -4.91 9.75
C TYR A 266 28.90 -5.55 9.21
N THR A 267 28.40 -6.58 9.88
CA THR A 267 27.15 -7.26 9.49
C THR A 267 25.97 -6.29 9.50
N ALA A 268 25.90 -5.37 10.47
CA ALA A 268 24.85 -4.35 10.52
C ALA A 268 24.97 -3.36 9.35
N MET A 269 26.18 -2.94 8.97
CA MET A 269 26.41 -2.09 7.80
C MET A 269 25.98 -2.78 6.50
N ILE A 270 26.42 -4.02 6.30
CA ILE A 270 26.07 -4.85 5.15
C ILE A 270 24.55 -4.97 5.03
N LYS A 271 23.86 -5.29 6.13
CA LYS A 271 22.40 -5.42 6.17
C LYS A 271 21.68 -4.14 5.75
N ILE A 272 22.12 -2.98 6.23
CA ILE A 272 21.52 -1.71 5.90
C ILE A 272 21.75 -1.37 4.42
N LEU A 273 22.97 -1.55 3.93
CA LEU A 273 23.33 -1.25 2.54
C LEU A 273 22.59 -2.16 1.56
N VAL A 274 22.38 -3.43 1.90
CA VAL A 274 21.53 -4.34 1.13
C VAL A 274 20.08 -3.87 1.12
N SER A 275 19.54 -3.43 2.28
CA SER A 275 18.16 -2.94 2.33
C SER A 275 17.93 -1.64 1.55
N GLU A 276 18.96 -0.84 1.36
CA GLU A 276 18.93 0.40 0.56
C GLU A 276 19.35 0.16 -0.92
N GLY A 277 19.57 -1.10 -1.33
CA GLY A 277 19.98 -1.45 -2.70
C GLY A 277 21.42 -1.05 -3.07
N ASN A 278 22.24 -0.61 -2.10
CA ASN A 278 23.61 -0.15 -2.36
C ASN A 278 24.63 -1.31 -2.27
N LEU A 279 24.62 -2.20 -3.27
CA LEU A 279 25.51 -3.35 -3.28
C LEU A 279 26.97 -3.02 -3.45
N ASN A 280 27.32 -1.96 -4.18
CA ASN A 280 28.72 -1.57 -4.33
C ASN A 280 29.31 -1.10 -2.99
N GLY A 281 28.56 -0.34 -2.23
CA GLY A 281 28.91 0.00 -0.85
C GLY A 281 29.00 -1.23 0.05
N CYS A 282 28.12 -2.19 -0.14
CA CYS A 282 28.13 -3.45 0.59
C CYS A 282 29.41 -4.25 0.35
N LEU A 283 29.86 -4.38 -0.90
CA LEU A 283 31.09 -5.09 -1.25
C LEU A 283 32.32 -4.37 -0.68
N ARG A 284 32.35 -3.03 -0.70
CA ARG A 284 33.42 -2.24 -0.09
C ARG A 284 33.50 -2.48 1.43
N VAL A 285 32.37 -2.48 2.12
CA VAL A 285 32.32 -2.79 3.56
C VAL A 285 32.78 -4.21 3.85
N TRP A 286 32.48 -5.15 2.95
CA TRP A 286 32.96 -6.52 3.04
C TRP A 286 34.49 -6.60 2.89
N GLU A 287 35.06 -5.89 1.90
CA GLU A 287 36.52 -5.79 1.70
C GLU A 287 37.21 -5.20 2.93
N GLU A 288 36.62 -4.15 3.53
CA GLU A 288 37.11 -3.55 4.76
C GLU A 288 37.08 -4.53 5.96
N MET A 289 35.98 -5.34 6.06
CA MET A 289 35.86 -6.38 7.10
C MET A 289 36.98 -7.43 6.97
N VAL A 290 37.27 -7.86 5.75
CA VAL A 290 38.33 -8.85 5.47
C VAL A 290 39.71 -8.24 5.73
N SER A 291 39.95 -6.98 5.34
CA SER A 291 41.21 -6.26 5.57
C SER A 291 41.52 -6.11 7.05
N ASP A 292 40.50 -5.92 7.88
CA ASP A 292 40.60 -5.84 9.34
C ASP A 292 40.79 -7.20 10.02
N LYS A 293 40.89 -8.29 9.22
CA LYS A 293 40.97 -9.67 9.70
C LYS A 293 39.81 -10.09 10.60
N VAL A 294 38.65 -9.45 10.42
CA VAL A 294 37.41 -9.80 11.09
C VAL A 294 36.75 -10.90 10.26
N GLN A 295 36.57 -12.09 10.84
CA GLN A 295 35.94 -13.21 10.11
C GLN A 295 34.45 -12.95 9.94
N PRO A 296 33.94 -12.93 8.68
CA PRO A 296 32.50 -12.82 8.44
C PRO A 296 31.73 -13.96 9.09
N ASP A 297 30.61 -13.68 9.69
CA ASP A 297 29.70 -14.68 10.25
C ASP A 297 28.66 -15.18 9.22
N VAL A 298 27.88 -16.19 9.61
CA VAL A 298 26.81 -16.75 8.79
C VAL A 298 25.81 -15.68 8.35
N MET A 299 25.54 -14.71 9.23
CA MET A 299 24.58 -13.60 8.93
C MET A 299 25.13 -12.64 7.88
N ALA A 300 26.43 -12.31 7.93
CA ALA A 300 27.06 -11.46 6.92
C ALA A 300 27.01 -12.11 5.54
N TYR A 301 27.39 -13.39 5.44
CA TYR A 301 27.29 -14.17 4.19
C TYR A 301 25.85 -14.24 3.69
N SER A 302 24.92 -14.67 4.53
CA SER A 302 23.51 -14.82 4.18
C SER A 302 22.91 -13.52 3.63
N THR A 303 23.16 -12.41 4.34
CA THR A 303 22.67 -11.09 3.93
C THR A 303 23.24 -10.66 2.58
N LEU A 304 24.56 -10.82 2.40
CA LEU A 304 25.24 -10.44 1.15
C LEU A 304 24.79 -11.30 -0.03
N ILE A 305 24.72 -12.62 0.14
CA ILE A 305 24.27 -13.55 -0.91
C ILE A 305 22.83 -13.21 -1.32
N THR A 306 21.92 -13.07 -0.35
CA THR A 306 20.52 -12.75 -0.64
C THR A 306 20.38 -11.39 -1.33
N GLY A 307 21.16 -10.39 -0.92
CA GLY A 307 21.18 -9.07 -1.56
C GLY A 307 21.65 -9.13 -3.01
N LEU A 308 22.75 -9.85 -3.26
CA LEU A 308 23.30 -10.03 -4.61
C LEU A 308 22.32 -10.75 -5.55
N CYS A 309 21.62 -11.78 -5.04
CA CYS A 309 20.61 -12.51 -5.81
C CYS A 309 19.42 -11.60 -6.19
N LYS A 310 18.93 -10.76 -5.29
CA LYS A 310 17.82 -9.82 -5.55
C LYS A 310 18.14 -8.81 -6.64
N GLU A 311 19.37 -8.39 -6.74
CA GLU A 311 19.85 -7.42 -7.74
C GLU A 311 20.41 -8.08 -9.00
N ASN A 312 20.01 -9.31 -9.30
CA ASN A 312 20.44 -10.10 -10.47
C ASN A 312 21.96 -10.31 -10.59
N ARG A 313 22.72 -10.22 -9.49
CA ARG A 313 24.17 -10.50 -9.44
C ARG A 313 24.44 -11.89 -8.83
N VAL A 314 23.69 -12.88 -9.31
CA VAL A 314 23.67 -14.21 -8.72
C VAL A 314 25.02 -14.94 -8.79
N GLU A 315 25.83 -14.70 -9.82
CA GLU A 315 27.16 -15.29 -9.94
C GLU A 315 28.08 -14.87 -8.79
N ASN A 316 28.05 -13.55 -8.46
CA ASN A 316 28.81 -13.04 -7.31
C ASN A 316 28.30 -13.68 -6.00
N GLY A 317 26.96 -13.77 -5.84
CA GLY A 317 26.35 -14.46 -4.71
C GLY A 317 26.80 -15.92 -4.59
N TYR A 318 26.91 -16.61 -5.72
CA TYR A 318 27.34 -18.00 -5.77
C TYR A 318 28.83 -18.18 -5.39
N GLU A 319 29.70 -17.21 -5.71
CA GLU A 319 31.10 -17.25 -5.26
C GLU A 319 31.19 -17.13 -3.72
N PHE A 320 30.40 -16.24 -3.11
CA PHE A 320 30.31 -16.13 -1.64
C PHE A 320 29.72 -17.40 -1.03
N PHE A 321 28.75 -18.03 -1.67
CA PHE A 321 28.20 -19.31 -1.23
C PHE A 321 29.28 -20.44 -1.24
N LYS A 322 30.09 -20.51 -2.28
CA LYS A 322 31.22 -21.46 -2.36
C LYS A 322 32.23 -21.21 -1.24
N ASP A 323 32.57 -19.96 -0.97
CA ASP A 323 33.50 -19.61 0.13
C ASP A 323 32.89 -19.99 1.49
N MET A 324 31.61 -19.73 1.71
CA MET A 324 30.89 -20.13 2.91
C MET A 324 30.90 -21.63 3.11
N LYS A 325 30.71 -22.44 2.02
CA LYS A 325 30.74 -23.89 2.03
C LYS A 325 32.15 -24.41 2.30
N LYS A 326 33.20 -23.80 1.68
CA LYS A 326 34.60 -24.10 1.92
C LYS A 326 35.01 -23.90 3.38
N LYS A 327 34.47 -22.88 4.01
CA LYS A 327 34.70 -22.58 5.44
C LYS A 327 33.85 -23.46 6.37
N ARG A 328 33.04 -24.37 5.85
CA ARG A 328 32.18 -25.33 6.57
C ARG A 328 31.14 -24.64 7.48
N TYR A 329 30.65 -23.48 7.08
CA TYR A 329 29.50 -22.85 7.76
C TYR A 329 28.22 -23.66 7.54
N LEU A 330 27.32 -23.62 8.53
CA LEU A 330 25.98 -24.17 8.36
C LEU A 330 25.21 -23.24 7.41
N ILE A 331 24.85 -23.77 6.23
CA ILE A 331 24.12 -23.03 5.22
C ILE A 331 22.64 -23.27 5.44
N ASP A 332 21.89 -22.19 5.62
CA ASP A 332 20.45 -22.27 5.80
C ASP A 332 19.73 -22.48 4.46
N ARG A 333 18.55 -23.11 4.51
CA ARG A 333 17.69 -23.37 3.35
C ARG A 333 17.34 -22.06 2.60
N SER A 334 17.19 -20.93 3.29
CA SER A 334 16.87 -19.65 2.68
C SER A 334 17.94 -19.14 1.70
N ILE A 335 19.22 -19.48 1.93
CA ILE A 335 20.32 -19.13 1.03
C ILE A 335 20.20 -19.91 -0.28
N TYR A 336 19.91 -21.21 -0.18
CA TYR A 336 19.64 -22.04 -1.36
C TYR A 336 18.45 -21.52 -2.15
N GLY A 337 17.34 -21.15 -1.47
CA GLY A 337 16.16 -20.57 -2.10
C GLY A 337 16.48 -19.31 -2.87
N SER A 338 17.22 -18.37 -2.27
CA SER A 338 17.61 -17.11 -2.93
C SER A 338 18.53 -17.33 -4.14
N LEU A 339 19.46 -18.27 -4.06
CA LEU A 339 20.34 -18.61 -5.20
C LEU A 339 19.56 -19.31 -6.31
N ILE A 340 18.68 -20.25 -5.99
CA ILE A 340 17.83 -20.94 -6.97
C ILE A 340 16.95 -19.92 -7.70
N GLU A 341 16.26 -19.04 -6.98
CA GLU A 341 15.49 -17.95 -7.55
C GLU A 341 16.34 -17.06 -8.45
N GLY A 342 17.50 -16.62 -7.97
CA GLY A 342 18.42 -15.78 -8.73
C GLY A 342 18.92 -16.44 -10.02
N PHE A 343 19.31 -17.73 -9.99
CA PHE A 343 19.72 -18.45 -11.18
C PHE A 343 18.57 -18.70 -12.16
N VAL A 344 17.38 -18.94 -11.66
CA VAL A 344 16.17 -19.05 -12.50
C VAL A 344 15.90 -17.71 -13.21
N ASN A 345 15.94 -16.60 -12.50
CA ASN A 345 15.74 -15.26 -13.06
C ASN A 345 16.83 -14.90 -14.08
N ALA A 346 18.07 -15.37 -13.87
CA ALA A 346 19.18 -15.24 -14.82
C ALA A 346 19.12 -16.22 -16.00
N GLY A 347 18.09 -17.07 -16.12
CA GLY A 347 17.92 -18.07 -17.17
C GLY A 347 18.86 -19.29 -17.03
N LYS A 348 19.61 -19.40 -15.93
CA LYS A 348 20.62 -20.49 -15.70
C LYS A 348 20.02 -21.61 -14.87
N VAL A 349 18.92 -22.20 -15.34
CA VAL A 349 18.15 -23.21 -14.61
C VAL A 349 18.97 -24.48 -14.29
N GLY A 350 20.02 -24.80 -15.08
CA GLY A 350 20.93 -25.92 -14.78
C GLY A 350 21.60 -25.78 -13.41
N PHE A 351 22.15 -24.59 -13.10
CA PHE A 351 22.76 -24.31 -11.79
C PHE A 351 21.71 -24.34 -10.66
N ALA A 352 20.50 -23.88 -10.93
CA ALA A 352 19.40 -23.95 -9.95
C ALA A 352 19.03 -25.41 -9.61
N CYS A 353 19.02 -26.32 -10.61
CA CYS A 353 18.80 -27.75 -10.38
C CYS A 353 19.96 -28.43 -9.62
N ASP A 354 21.18 -28.00 -9.86
CA ASP A 354 22.35 -28.55 -9.12
C ASP A 354 22.34 -28.08 -7.66
N LEU A 355 21.88 -26.85 -7.40
CA LEU A 355 21.67 -26.33 -6.04
C LEU A 355 20.54 -27.07 -5.30
N LEU A 356 19.47 -27.47 -5.99
CA LEU A 356 18.45 -28.33 -5.41
C LEU A 356 19.02 -29.66 -4.95
N LYS A 357 19.88 -30.31 -5.77
CA LYS A 357 20.54 -31.55 -5.39
C LYS A 357 21.43 -31.36 -4.16
N ASP A 358 22.24 -30.30 -4.16
CA ASP A 358 23.14 -29.98 -3.06
C ASP A 358 22.34 -29.68 -1.74
N LEU A 359 21.18 -29.01 -1.83
CA LEU A 359 20.25 -28.80 -0.73
C LEU A 359 19.82 -30.18 -0.13
N MET A 360 19.38 -31.11 -1.00
CA MET A 360 18.88 -32.41 -0.57
C MET A 360 20.01 -33.28 0.01
N GLU A 361 21.19 -33.23 -0.59
CA GLU A 361 22.38 -33.91 -0.07
C GLU A 361 22.85 -33.38 1.28
N SER A 362 22.60 -32.10 1.53
CA SER A 362 22.83 -31.43 2.83
C SER A 362 21.78 -31.80 3.89
N GLY A 363 20.79 -32.65 3.56
CA GLY A 363 19.78 -33.14 4.49
C GLY A 363 18.57 -32.23 4.68
N TYR A 364 18.45 -31.17 3.88
CA TYR A 364 17.27 -30.28 3.88
C TYR A 364 16.20 -30.82 2.92
N ARG A 365 14.93 -30.51 3.25
CA ARG A 365 13.82 -30.67 2.31
C ARG A 365 13.55 -29.34 1.62
N ALA A 366 13.33 -29.39 0.31
CA ALA A 366 12.88 -28.24 -0.43
C ALA A 366 11.43 -27.86 -0.01
N ASP A 367 11.13 -26.58 0.04
CA ASP A 367 9.77 -26.10 0.24
C ASP A 367 9.08 -25.82 -1.10
N LEU A 368 7.77 -25.54 -1.06
CA LEU A 368 6.99 -25.27 -2.25
C LEU A 368 7.55 -24.09 -3.06
N MET A 369 8.10 -23.06 -2.40
CA MET A 369 8.66 -21.89 -3.05
C MET A 369 9.86 -22.23 -3.94
N ILE A 370 10.75 -23.11 -3.48
CA ILE A 370 11.89 -23.60 -4.28
C ILE A 370 11.39 -24.34 -5.53
N TYR A 371 10.38 -25.21 -5.37
CA TYR A 371 9.78 -25.91 -6.50
C TYR A 371 9.10 -24.95 -7.46
N ASN A 372 8.37 -23.95 -6.98
CA ASN A 372 7.70 -22.92 -7.80
C ASN A 372 8.72 -22.17 -8.68
N HIS A 373 9.86 -21.74 -8.12
CA HIS A 373 10.92 -21.09 -8.90
C HIS A 373 11.49 -22.01 -9.99
N LEU A 374 11.75 -23.26 -9.67
CA LEU A 374 12.28 -24.22 -10.66
C LEU A 374 11.26 -24.55 -11.75
N ILE A 375 10.00 -24.77 -11.40
CA ILE A 375 8.91 -25.00 -12.36
C ILE A 375 8.81 -23.80 -13.30
N LYS A 376 8.77 -22.58 -12.75
CA LYS A 376 8.75 -21.34 -13.54
C LYS A 376 9.95 -21.24 -14.48
N GLY A 377 11.17 -21.53 -13.98
CA GLY A 377 12.38 -21.49 -14.78
C GLY A 377 12.38 -22.51 -15.92
N LEU A 378 11.93 -23.73 -15.66
CA LEU A 378 11.81 -24.78 -16.68
C LEU A 378 10.74 -24.43 -17.72
N CYS A 379 9.62 -23.84 -17.32
CA CYS A 379 8.59 -23.38 -18.24
C CYS A 379 9.08 -22.24 -19.14
N ASN A 380 9.84 -21.29 -18.59
CA ASN A 380 10.46 -20.22 -19.39
C ASN A 380 11.41 -20.76 -20.47
N LEU A 381 12.12 -21.86 -20.18
CA LEU A 381 12.96 -22.58 -21.15
C LEU A 381 12.18 -23.56 -22.04
N LYS A 382 10.84 -23.56 -21.98
CA LYS A 382 9.94 -24.47 -22.72
C LYS A 382 10.16 -25.96 -22.39
N HIS A 383 10.77 -26.26 -21.23
CA HIS A 383 10.97 -27.62 -20.74
C HIS A 383 9.82 -28.11 -19.86
N VAL A 384 8.58 -27.92 -20.32
CA VAL A 384 7.36 -28.18 -19.55
C VAL A 384 7.26 -29.65 -19.04
N ASN A 385 7.78 -30.65 -19.77
CA ASN A 385 7.79 -32.04 -19.32
C ASN A 385 8.65 -32.25 -18.05
N LYS A 386 9.74 -31.47 -17.90
CA LYS A 386 10.56 -31.51 -16.69
C LYS A 386 9.85 -30.76 -15.55
N ALA A 387 9.20 -29.62 -15.86
CA ALA A 387 8.38 -28.88 -14.91
C ALA A 387 7.26 -29.75 -14.35
N ARG A 388 6.57 -30.51 -15.21
CA ARG A 388 5.51 -31.44 -14.79
C ARG A 388 6.03 -32.55 -13.86
N LYS A 389 7.22 -33.06 -14.10
CA LYS A 389 7.85 -34.05 -13.19
C LYS A 389 8.10 -33.44 -11.81
N LEU A 390 8.59 -32.20 -11.74
CA LEU A 390 8.76 -31.50 -10.45
C LEU A 390 7.40 -31.23 -9.76
N PHE A 391 6.38 -30.87 -10.52
CA PHE A 391 5.04 -30.72 -9.99
C PHE A 391 4.53 -32.03 -9.36
N MET A 392 4.75 -33.18 -10.01
CA MET A 392 4.41 -34.48 -9.41
C MET A 392 5.19 -34.76 -8.12
N VAL A 393 6.46 -34.37 -8.06
CA VAL A 393 7.28 -34.50 -6.84
C VAL A 393 6.70 -33.65 -5.69
N THR A 394 6.17 -32.45 -5.95
CA THR A 394 5.54 -31.64 -4.89
C THR A 394 4.33 -32.36 -4.27
N ILE A 395 3.57 -33.08 -5.08
CA ILE A 395 2.43 -33.88 -4.60
C ILE A 395 2.89 -35.09 -3.81
N ASP A 396 3.91 -35.82 -4.31
CA ASP A 396 4.48 -36.99 -3.65
C ASP A 396 5.11 -36.65 -2.29
N GLU A 397 5.57 -35.41 -2.10
CA GLU A 397 6.15 -34.91 -0.84
C GLU A 397 5.11 -34.28 0.11
N ASP A 398 3.81 -34.47 -0.14
CA ASP A 398 2.69 -33.88 0.64
C ASP A 398 2.73 -32.35 0.70
N LEU A 399 3.40 -31.69 -0.23
CA LEU A 399 3.30 -30.25 -0.39
C LEU A 399 1.97 -29.93 -1.08
N LYS A 400 1.31 -28.85 -0.66
CA LYS A 400 0.07 -28.40 -1.30
C LYS A 400 0.41 -27.40 -2.40
N PRO A 401 0.41 -27.82 -3.70
CA PRO A 401 0.61 -26.88 -4.78
C PRO A 401 -0.44 -25.76 -4.74
N ASP A 402 -0.05 -24.58 -5.16
CA ASP A 402 -0.89 -23.40 -5.26
C ASP A 402 -0.99 -22.90 -6.72
N PHE A 403 -1.68 -21.79 -6.91
CA PHE A 403 -1.80 -21.16 -8.24
C PHE A 403 -0.42 -20.79 -8.82
N GLU A 404 0.53 -20.35 -8.01
CA GLU A 404 1.88 -20.00 -8.45
C GLU A 404 2.66 -21.21 -8.97
N THR A 405 2.35 -22.42 -8.46
CA THR A 405 2.92 -23.67 -8.93
C THR A 405 2.44 -24.02 -10.33
N VAL A 406 1.15 -23.89 -10.59
CA VAL A 406 0.50 -24.39 -11.84
C VAL A 406 0.47 -23.35 -12.96
N ASN A 407 0.37 -22.06 -12.63
CA ASN A 407 0.26 -20.98 -13.63
C ASN A 407 1.40 -20.97 -14.66
N PRO A 408 2.70 -21.12 -14.31
CA PRO A 408 3.77 -21.19 -15.31
C PRO A 408 3.60 -22.33 -16.30
N MET A 409 3.05 -23.46 -15.87
CA MET A 409 2.77 -24.60 -16.77
C MET A 409 1.59 -24.33 -17.67
N LEU A 410 0.51 -23.71 -17.14
CA LEU A 410 -0.66 -23.29 -17.95
C LEU A 410 -0.22 -22.33 -19.06
N VAL A 411 0.56 -21.29 -18.72
CA VAL A 411 1.11 -20.35 -19.71
C VAL A 411 2.00 -21.07 -20.72
N CYS A 412 2.88 -21.96 -20.28
CA CYS A 412 3.79 -22.68 -21.16
C CYS A 412 3.04 -23.62 -22.13
N TYR A 413 1.99 -24.32 -21.66
CA TYR A 413 1.16 -25.16 -22.55
C TYR A 413 0.35 -24.30 -23.54
N ALA A 414 -0.14 -23.15 -23.12
CA ALA A 414 -0.82 -22.20 -24.00
C ALA A 414 0.13 -21.69 -25.10
N GLU A 415 1.34 -21.26 -24.76
CA GLU A 415 2.35 -20.80 -25.71
C GLU A 415 2.83 -21.90 -26.68
N LEU A 416 2.88 -23.14 -26.23
CA LEU A 416 3.22 -24.30 -27.07
C LEU A 416 2.01 -24.87 -27.85
N ARG A 417 0.81 -24.29 -27.67
CA ARG A 417 -0.46 -24.75 -28.24
C ARG A 417 -0.76 -26.22 -27.95
N ASN A 418 -0.30 -26.71 -26.80
CA ASN A 418 -0.49 -28.09 -26.37
C ASN A 418 -1.72 -28.20 -25.46
N PHE A 419 -2.89 -28.07 -26.06
CA PHE A 419 -4.16 -28.03 -25.33
C PHE A 419 -4.51 -29.37 -24.66
N ASP A 420 -4.09 -30.51 -25.23
CA ASP A 420 -4.33 -31.82 -24.62
C ASP A 420 -3.66 -31.95 -23.25
N GLU A 421 -2.42 -31.52 -23.13
CA GLU A 421 -1.70 -31.53 -21.86
C GLU A 421 -2.21 -30.45 -20.89
N LEU A 422 -2.67 -29.32 -21.42
CA LEU A 422 -3.34 -28.28 -20.62
C LEU A 422 -4.61 -28.84 -19.98
N PHE A 423 -5.46 -29.54 -20.74
CA PHE A 423 -6.67 -30.17 -20.18
C PHE A 423 -6.36 -31.27 -19.15
N LYS A 424 -5.30 -32.06 -19.39
CA LYS A 424 -4.85 -33.03 -18.38
C LYS A 424 -4.38 -32.38 -17.09
N LEU A 425 -3.73 -31.20 -17.18
CA LEU A 425 -3.32 -30.44 -16.01
C LEU A 425 -4.54 -29.90 -15.26
N LEU A 426 -5.55 -29.32 -15.98
CA LEU A 426 -6.78 -28.82 -15.35
C LEU A 426 -7.55 -29.95 -14.64
N ALA A 427 -7.71 -31.10 -15.26
CA ALA A 427 -8.34 -32.27 -14.63
C ALA A 427 -7.56 -32.74 -13.37
N GLN A 428 -6.25 -32.65 -13.41
CA GLN A 428 -5.41 -32.96 -12.25
C GLN A 428 -5.56 -31.91 -11.13
N MET A 429 -5.69 -30.63 -11.47
CA MET A 429 -5.98 -29.56 -10.51
C MET A 429 -7.32 -29.79 -9.82
N GLU A 430 -8.37 -30.18 -10.55
CA GLU A 430 -9.68 -30.54 -9.97
C GLU A 430 -9.56 -31.68 -8.96
N ASN A 431 -8.83 -32.73 -9.30
CA ASN A 431 -8.59 -33.86 -8.40
C ASN A 431 -7.79 -33.46 -7.13
N LEU A 432 -6.98 -32.44 -7.21
CA LEU A 432 -6.24 -31.88 -6.05
C LEU A 432 -7.06 -30.86 -5.23
N GLY A 433 -8.31 -30.58 -5.64
CA GLY A 433 -9.21 -29.67 -4.94
C GLY A 433 -9.00 -28.18 -5.24
N PHE A 434 -8.35 -27.85 -6.36
CA PHE A 434 -8.27 -26.47 -6.84
C PHE A 434 -9.65 -25.97 -7.28
N LYS A 435 -9.88 -24.68 -7.08
CA LYS A 435 -11.02 -24.00 -7.70
C LYS A 435 -10.65 -23.56 -9.11
N VAL A 436 -10.66 -24.53 -10.04
CA VAL A 436 -10.11 -24.34 -11.38
C VAL A 436 -10.67 -23.11 -12.09
N MET A 437 -11.99 -22.81 -11.93
CA MET A 437 -12.59 -21.63 -12.56
C MET A 437 -12.04 -20.31 -12.00
N ASP A 438 -11.82 -20.21 -10.68
CA ASP A 438 -11.23 -19.03 -10.05
C ASP A 438 -9.77 -18.85 -10.47
N ASP A 439 -9.04 -19.96 -10.63
CA ASP A 439 -7.64 -19.95 -11.06
C ASP A 439 -7.52 -19.63 -12.56
N LEU A 440 -8.45 -20.07 -13.40
CA LEU A 440 -8.54 -19.65 -14.80
C LEU A 440 -8.83 -18.16 -14.93
N VAL A 441 -9.66 -17.58 -14.08
CA VAL A 441 -9.88 -16.13 -14.03
C VAL A 441 -8.56 -15.39 -13.77
N LYS A 442 -7.76 -15.85 -12.79
CA LYS A 442 -6.43 -15.28 -12.52
C LYS A 442 -5.47 -15.46 -13.69
N PHE A 443 -5.48 -16.65 -14.29
CA PHE A 443 -4.66 -16.95 -15.46
C PHE A 443 -4.97 -16.01 -16.63
N PHE A 444 -6.25 -15.80 -16.98
CA PHE A 444 -6.62 -14.88 -18.04
C PHE A 444 -6.28 -13.43 -17.71
N ASN A 445 -6.46 -12.98 -16.46
CA ASN A 445 -6.02 -11.64 -16.05
C ASN A 445 -4.53 -11.40 -16.31
N LEU A 446 -3.68 -12.37 -15.99
CA LEU A 446 -2.23 -12.27 -16.27
C LEU A 446 -1.89 -12.37 -17.76
N MET A 447 -2.66 -13.14 -18.53
CA MET A 447 -2.43 -13.30 -19.97
C MET A 447 -2.75 -12.04 -20.75
N VAL A 448 -3.76 -11.28 -20.35
CA VAL A 448 -4.22 -10.10 -21.11
C VAL A 448 -3.47 -8.80 -20.77
N GLU A 449 -2.51 -8.82 -19.86
CA GLU A 449 -1.65 -7.64 -19.56
C GLU A 449 -0.81 -7.21 -20.77
N ASP A 450 -0.52 -8.12 -21.68
CA ASP A 450 0.30 -7.90 -22.87
C ASP A 450 -0.53 -8.08 -24.13
N LYS A 451 -0.49 -7.09 -25.03
CA LYS A 451 -1.25 -7.08 -26.29
C LYS A 451 -1.00 -8.33 -27.15
N ASP A 452 0.25 -8.75 -27.24
CA ASP A 452 0.64 -9.90 -28.07
C ASP A 452 0.09 -11.22 -27.51
N LYS A 453 -0.20 -11.27 -26.21
CA LYS A 453 -0.77 -12.44 -25.55
C LYS A 453 -2.30 -12.50 -25.63
N VAL A 454 -2.99 -11.38 -25.90
CA VAL A 454 -4.46 -11.36 -26.01
C VAL A 454 -4.97 -12.30 -27.12
N VAL A 455 -4.28 -12.34 -28.26
CA VAL A 455 -4.64 -13.25 -29.37
C VAL A 455 -4.53 -14.72 -28.92
N MET A 456 -3.46 -15.03 -28.19
CA MET A 456 -3.26 -16.36 -27.62
C MET A 456 -4.30 -16.65 -26.53
N ALA A 457 -4.64 -15.68 -25.69
CA ALA A 457 -5.69 -15.83 -24.69
C ALA A 457 -7.06 -16.17 -25.31
N LEU A 458 -7.41 -15.56 -26.43
CA LEU A 458 -8.62 -15.90 -27.19
C LEU A 458 -8.57 -17.33 -27.72
N GLU A 459 -7.44 -17.76 -28.32
CA GLU A 459 -7.28 -19.12 -28.83
C GLU A 459 -7.37 -20.16 -27.69
N VAL A 460 -6.77 -19.88 -26.55
CA VAL A 460 -6.90 -20.72 -25.35
C VAL A 460 -8.34 -20.77 -24.87
N PHE A 461 -9.03 -19.62 -24.85
CA PHE A 461 -10.41 -19.54 -24.40
C PHE A 461 -11.35 -20.35 -25.29
N ASP A 462 -11.20 -20.28 -26.63
CA ASP A 462 -12.01 -21.06 -27.57
C ASP A 462 -11.86 -22.57 -27.33
N ASN A 463 -10.63 -23.02 -27.08
CA ASN A 463 -10.36 -24.41 -26.75
C ASN A 463 -10.96 -24.81 -25.39
N LEU A 464 -10.80 -23.98 -24.36
CA LEU A 464 -11.36 -24.21 -23.02
C LEU A 464 -12.91 -24.26 -23.05
N LYS A 465 -13.52 -23.36 -23.81
CA LYS A 465 -14.97 -23.30 -24.02
C LYS A 465 -15.51 -24.62 -24.61
N SER A 466 -14.80 -25.23 -25.55
CA SER A 466 -15.18 -26.53 -26.15
C SER A 466 -15.26 -27.67 -25.11
N LYS A 467 -14.60 -27.53 -23.97
CA LYS A 467 -14.56 -28.50 -22.85
C LYS A 467 -15.39 -28.08 -21.64
N GLY A 468 -16.12 -26.96 -21.72
CA GLY A 468 -16.99 -26.48 -20.65
C GLY A 468 -16.30 -25.57 -19.62
N TYR A 469 -15.04 -25.18 -19.82
CA TYR A 469 -14.32 -24.24 -18.95
C TYR A 469 -14.55 -22.80 -19.40
N TYR A 470 -15.70 -22.21 -19.06
CA TYR A 470 -16.03 -20.81 -19.34
C TYR A 470 -16.93 -20.22 -18.27
N SER A 471 -16.78 -18.92 -18.03
CA SER A 471 -17.57 -18.18 -17.03
C SER A 471 -17.66 -16.70 -17.39
N VAL A 472 -18.67 -16.00 -16.83
CA VAL A 472 -18.88 -14.57 -17.05
C VAL A 472 -17.64 -13.73 -16.75
N PRO A 473 -16.90 -13.94 -15.63
CA PRO A 473 -15.68 -13.19 -15.37
C PRO A 473 -14.59 -13.34 -16.45
N ILE A 474 -14.44 -14.51 -17.06
CA ILE A 474 -13.45 -14.71 -18.13
C ILE A 474 -13.86 -13.92 -19.38
N TYR A 475 -15.13 -13.96 -19.77
CA TYR A 475 -15.64 -13.12 -20.86
C TYR A 475 -15.40 -11.64 -20.58
N ASN A 476 -15.67 -11.17 -19.36
CA ASN A 476 -15.47 -9.77 -18.97
C ASN A 476 -14.01 -9.33 -19.09
N ILE A 477 -13.06 -10.18 -18.67
CA ILE A 477 -11.62 -9.92 -18.80
C ILE A 477 -11.22 -9.78 -20.27
N LEU A 478 -11.67 -10.69 -21.11
CA LEU A 478 -11.34 -10.69 -22.54
C LEU A 478 -11.97 -9.51 -23.27
N ILE A 479 -13.24 -9.18 -22.99
CA ILE A 479 -13.94 -8.01 -23.55
C ILE A 479 -13.22 -6.72 -23.15
N GLN A 480 -12.85 -6.57 -21.87
CA GLN A 480 -12.13 -5.42 -21.38
C GLN A 480 -10.74 -5.29 -22.02
N ALA A 481 -9.99 -6.38 -22.14
CA ALA A 481 -8.70 -6.39 -22.80
C ALA A 481 -8.79 -5.98 -24.27
N LEU A 482 -9.74 -6.53 -25.02
CA LEU A 482 -9.96 -6.18 -26.42
C LEU A 482 -10.36 -4.71 -26.59
N TYR A 483 -11.16 -4.16 -25.67
CA TYR A 483 -11.49 -2.75 -25.66
C TYR A 483 -10.24 -1.87 -25.44
N MET A 484 -9.36 -2.25 -24.50
CA MET A 484 -8.12 -1.52 -24.19
C MET A 484 -7.13 -1.52 -25.37
N PHE A 485 -7.10 -2.60 -26.15
CA PHE A 485 -6.20 -2.74 -27.31
C PHE A 485 -6.84 -2.35 -28.65
N ASP A 486 -8.00 -1.68 -28.63
CA ASP A 486 -8.70 -1.14 -29.79
C ASP A 486 -9.35 -2.20 -30.72
N GLU A 487 -9.48 -3.42 -30.26
CA GLU A 487 -10.11 -4.52 -31.00
C GLU A 487 -11.63 -4.63 -30.69
N VAL A 488 -12.32 -3.48 -30.77
CA VAL A 488 -13.71 -3.33 -30.28
C VAL A 488 -14.70 -4.27 -30.94
N GLN A 489 -14.53 -4.58 -32.24
CA GLN A 489 -15.42 -5.50 -32.95
C GLN A 489 -15.39 -6.92 -32.42
N LYS A 490 -14.18 -7.40 -32.06
CA LYS A 490 -14.00 -8.70 -31.39
C LYS A 490 -14.60 -8.72 -29.99
N ALA A 491 -14.50 -7.62 -29.26
CA ALA A 491 -15.14 -7.48 -27.96
C ALA A 491 -16.67 -7.61 -28.05
N LEU A 492 -17.27 -6.97 -29.06
CA LEU A 492 -18.72 -7.04 -29.31
C LEU A 492 -19.16 -8.44 -29.73
N THR A 493 -18.38 -9.16 -30.57
CA THR A 493 -18.64 -10.55 -30.91
C THR A 493 -18.61 -11.47 -29.68
N LEU A 494 -17.63 -11.32 -28.81
CA LEU A 494 -17.57 -12.08 -27.56
C LEU A 494 -18.77 -11.79 -26.65
N PHE A 495 -19.21 -10.54 -26.58
CA PHE A 495 -20.41 -10.21 -25.81
C PHE A 495 -21.68 -10.84 -26.41
N GLN A 496 -21.79 -10.87 -27.75
CA GLN A 496 -22.89 -11.55 -28.40
C GLN A 496 -22.89 -13.04 -28.08
N GLU A 497 -21.72 -13.69 -28.13
CA GLU A 497 -21.56 -15.10 -27.71
C GLU A 497 -21.95 -15.31 -26.24
N LEU A 498 -21.57 -14.39 -25.33
CA LEU A 498 -21.96 -14.46 -23.94
C LEU A 498 -23.51 -14.42 -23.82
N THR A 499 -24.18 -13.53 -24.56
CA THR A 499 -25.66 -13.42 -24.52
C THR A 499 -26.37 -14.58 -25.14
N GLU A 500 -25.75 -15.27 -26.10
CA GLU A 500 -26.29 -16.50 -26.75
C GLU A 500 -25.98 -17.77 -25.90
N SER A 501 -25.05 -17.68 -24.97
CA SER A 501 -24.73 -18.77 -24.05
C SER A 501 -25.78 -18.87 -22.91
N ASN A 502 -25.74 -19.98 -22.16
CA ASN A 502 -26.62 -20.15 -20.98
C ASN A 502 -26.17 -19.34 -19.75
N LEU A 503 -25.27 -18.36 -19.94
CA LEU A 503 -24.76 -17.48 -18.87
C LEU A 503 -25.50 -16.15 -18.90
N GLU A 504 -25.87 -15.63 -17.74
CA GLU A 504 -26.43 -14.29 -17.62
C GLU A 504 -25.31 -13.24 -17.49
N PRO A 505 -25.23 -12.26 -18.42
CA PRO A 505 -24.29 -11.14 -18.30
C PRO A 505 -24.52 -10.37 -17.01
N ASP A 506 -23.44 -10.00 -16.33
CA ASP A 506 -23.45 -9.23 -15.09
C ASP A 506 -23.27 -7.73 -15.32
N LEU A 507 -23.25 -6.95 -14.23
CA LEU A 507 -23.00 -5.50 -14.26
C LEU A 507 -21.69 -5.16 -14.99
N CYS A 508 -20.63 -5.94 -14.79
CA CYS A 508 -19.33 -5.72 -15.41
C CYS A 508 -19.40 -5.94 -16.92
N SER A 509 -20.11 -7.00 -17.36
CA SER A 509 -20.35 -7.29 -18.79
C SER A 509 -21.01 -6.12 -19.50
N TYR A 510 -22.12 -5.63 -18.96
CA TYR A 510 -22.83 -4.48 -19.54
C TYR A 510 -22.01 -3.20 -19.51
N SER A 511 -21.26 -2.96 -18.42
CA SER A 511 -20.40 -1.78 -18.28
C SER A 511 -19.29 -1.73 -19.33
N ASN A 512 -18.61 -2.85 -19.55
CA ASN A 512 -17.56 -2.97 -20.57
C ASN A 512 -18.11 -2.76 -21.98
N VAL A 513 -19.26 -3.33 -22.26
CA VAL A 513 -19.89 -3.26 -23.59
C VAL A 513 -20.48 -1.89 -23.89
N ILE A 514 -20.99 -1.16 -22.90
CA ILE A 514 -21.39 0.24 -23.08
C ILE A 514 -20.21 1.04 -23.65
N SER A 515 -19.02 0.91 -23.06
CA SER A 515 -17.82 1.60 -23.55
C SER A 515 -17.44 1.18 -24.97
N CYS A 516 -17.63 -0.11 -25.33
CA CYS A 516 -17.42 -0.61 -26.67
C CYS A 516 -18.41 0.00 -27.68
N PHE A 517 -19.71 0.01 -27.38
CA PHE A 517 -20.71 0.58 -28.26
C PHE A 517 -20.54 2.08 -28.48
N ILE A 518 -20.18 2.82 -27.42
CA ILE A 518 -19.87 4.25 -27.53
C ILE A 518 -18.66 4.48 -28.45
N LYS A 519 -17.64 3.65 -28.38
CA LYS A 519 -16.44 3.77 -29.22
C LYS A 519 -16.75 3.49 -30.71
N VAL A 520 -17.68 2.61 -31.00
CA VAL A 520 -18.18 2.31 -32.38
C VAL A 520 -19.18 3.36 -32.85
N GLY A 521 -19.73 4.17 -31.95
CA GLY A 521 -20.78 5.16 -32.29
C GLY A 521 -22.21 4.64 -32.21
N ASP A 522 -22.44 3.40 -31.78
CA ASP A 522 -23.76 2.81 -31.61
C ASP A 522 -24.38 3.14 -30.25
N ILE A 523 -24.76 4.41 -30.10
CA ILE A 523 -25.29 4.95 -28.85
C ILE A 523 -26.62 4.29 -28.47
N HIS A 524 -27.41 3.88 -29.44
CA HIS A 524 -28.71 3.24 -29.18
C HIS A 524 -28.54 1.91 -28.43
N LYS A 525 -27.56 1.08 -28.84
CA LYS A 525 -27.27 -0.18 -28.16
C LYS A 525 -26.62 0.07 -26.78
N ALA A 526 -25.76 1.11 -26.65
CA ALA A 526 -25.23 1.50 -25.38
C ALA A 526 -26.32 1.88 -24.37
N CYS A 527 -27.32 2.67 -24.79
CA CYS A 527 -28.46 3.03 -23.96
C CYS A 527 -29.34 1.81 -23.62
N SER A 528 -29.49 0.86 -24.57
CA SER A 528 -30.19 -0.41 -24.31
C SER A 528 -29.50 -1.22 -23.21
N CYS A 529 -28.17 -1.33 -23.24
CA CYS A 529 -27.41 -2.01 -22.20
C CYS A 529 -27.54 -1.29 -20.84
N TYR A 530 -27.52 0.03 -20.82
CA TYR A 530 -27.78 0.80 -19.62
C TYR A 530 -29.17 0.56 -19.02
N ASN A 531 -30.22 0.50 -19.87
CA ASN A 531 -31.58 0.18 -19.42
C ASN A 531 -31.67 -1.23 -18.83
N LYS A 532 -30.93 -2.20 -19.38
CA LYS A 532 -30.86 -3.55 -18.81
C LYS A 532 -30.24 -3.57 -17.43
N ILE A 533 -29.19 -2.79 -17.19
CA ILE A 533 -28.61 -2.63 -15.83
C ILE A 533 -29.66 -2.10 -14.85
N LYS A 534 -30.49 -1.16 -15.29
CA LYS A 534 -31.59 -0.62 -14.46
C LYS A 534 -32.71 -1.62 -14.21
N GLU A 535 -33.08 -2.41 -15.21
CA GLU A 535 -34.04 -3.49 -15.06
C GLU A 535 -33.61 -4.54 -14.05
N MET A 536 -32.29 -4.79 -13.95
CA MET A 536 -31.68 -5.62 -12.91
C MET A 536 -31.64 -4.97 -11.54
N SER A 537 -32.15 -3.74 -11.37
CA SER A 537 -32.12 -2.93 -10.14
C SER A 537 -30.70 -2.68 -9.63
N LEU A 538 -29.70 -2.66 -10.51
CA LEU A 538 -28.31 -2.39 -10.19
C LEU A 538 -27.98 -0.92 -10.46
N ILE A 539 -27.00 -0.39 -9.73
CA ILE A 539 -26.46 0.96 -9.96
C ILE A 539 -25.34 0.84 -11.00
N PRO A 540 -25.41 1.56 -12.14
CA PRO A 540 -24.35 1.55 -13.14
C PRO A 540 -23.01 2.02 -12.54
N SER A 541 -21.89 1.51 -13.08
CA SER A 541 -20.56 1.94 -12.67
C SER A 541 -20.30 3.39 -13.09
N VAL A 542 -19.35 4.05 -12.41
CA VAL A 542 -18.93 5.42 -12.78
C VAL A 542 -18.47 5.47 -14.23
N ASP A 543 -17.70 4.46 -14.68
CA ASP A 543 -17.18 4.37 -16.04
C ASP A 543 -18.30 4.26 -17.08
N SER A 544 -19.40 3.55 -16.75
CA SER A 544 -20.59 3.48 -17.60
C SER A 544 -21.27 4.84 -17.76
N TYR A 545 -21.41 5.59 -16.65
CA TYR A 545 -21.96 6.96 -16.71
C TYR A 545 -21.07 7.87 -17.54
N VAL A 546 -19.73 7.85 -17.31
CA VAL A 546 -18.78 8.69 -18.06
C VAL A 546 -18.80 8.36 -19.54
N SER A 547 -18.77 7.08 -19.90
CA SER A 547 -18.81 6.63 -21.30
C SER A 547 -20.10 7.08 -21.99
N LEU A 548 -21.25 6.86 -21.37
CA LEU A 548 -22.55 7.26 -21.92
C LEU A 548 -22.67 8.78 -22.07
N VAL A 549 -22.28 9.53 -21.05
CA VAL A 549 -22.30 11.00 -21.09
C VAL A 549 -21.43 11.51 -22.24
N LYS A 550 -20.20 11.01 -22.39
CA LYS A 550 -19.30 11.39 -23.50
C LYS A 550 -19.88 11.02 -24.87
N GLY A 551 -20.47 9.82 -24.99
CA GLY A 551 -21.13 9.40 -26.24
C GLY A 551 -22.33 10.28 -26.60
N LEU A 552 -23.21 10.55 -25.64
CA LEU A 552 -24.38 11.38 -25.83
C LEU A 552 -24.04 12.85 -26.10
N CYS A 553 -22.93 13.37 -25.52
CA CYS A 553 -22.42 14.68 -25.86
C CYS A 553 -22.08 14.81 -27.35
N LYS A 554 -21.43 13.79 -27.94
CA LYS A 554 -21.07 13.78 -29.36
C LYS A 554 -22.26 13.79 -30.30
N VAL A 555 -23.38 13.21 -29.88
CA VAL A 555 -24.64 13.18 -30.66
C VAL A 555 -25.54 14.37 -30.35
N GLY A 556 -25.23 15.14 -29.33
CA GLY A 556 -26.02 16.33 -28.96
C GLY A 556 -27.31 16.06 -28.19
N GLU A 557 -27.46 14.85 -27.60
CA GLU A 557 -28.61 14.48 -26.77
C GLU A 557 -28.49 15.05 -25.34
N LEU A 558 -28.52 16.40 -25.24
CA LEU A 558 -28.16 17.15 -24.04
C LEU A 558 -29.09 16.94 -22.85
N ASP A 559 -30.37 16.61 -23.09
CA ASP A 559 -31.33 16.32 -22.02
C ASP A 559 -30.99 15.00 -21.33
N SER A 560 -30.63 13.98 -22.13
CA SER A 560 -30.17 12.69 -21.63
C SER A 560 -28.85 12.84 -20.85
N VAL A 561 -27.91 13.65 -21.34
CA VAL A 561 -26.66 13.98 -20.65
C VAL A 561 -26.95 14.59 -19.28
N PHE A 562 -27.81 15.60 -19.21
CA PHE A 562 -28.15 16.28 -17.96
C PHE A 562 -28.76 15.31 -16.93
N MET A 563 -29.66 14.44 -17.39
CA MET A 563 -30.29 13.43 -16.53
C MET A 563 -29.27 12.42 -15.99
N LEU A 564 -28.38 11.90 -16.84
CA LEU A 564 -27.34 10.94 -16.43
C LEU A 564 -26.32 11.54 -15.46
N VAL A 565 -25.86 12.78 -15.72
CA VAL A 565 -24.95 13.48 -14.79
C VAL A 565 -25.59 13.66 -13.42
N ARG A 566 -26.85 14.07 -13.38
CA ARG A 566 -27.59 14.22 -12.13
C ARG A 566 -27.79 12.89 -11.42
N GLU A 567 -28.13 11.86 -12.14
CA GLU A 567 -28.33 10.51 -11.59
C GLU A 567 -27.01 9.94 -11.03
N CYS A 568 -25.91 10.07 -11.77
CA CYS A 568 -24.59 9.65 -11.29
C CYS A 568 -24.22 10.32 -9.96
N LEU A 569 -24.37 11.64 -9.86
CA LEU A 569 -24.05 12.39 -8.65
C LEU A 569 -25.01 12.11 -7.48
N ALA A 570 -26.21 11.63 -7.76
CA ALA A 570 -27.15 11.20 -6.71
C ALA A 570 -26.84 9.80 -6.18
N ASN A 571 -26.39 8.89 -7.05
CA ASN A 571 -26.18 7.47 -6.72
C ASN A 571 -24.75 7.18 -6.26
N VAL A 572 -23.77 8.00 -6.66
CA VAL A 572 -22.35 7.76 -6.39
C VAL A 572 -21.78 8.84 -5.50
N THR A 573 -21.32 8.48 -4.29
CA THR A 573 -20.76 9.43 -3.31
C THR A 573 -19.48 10.13 -3.77
N SER A 574 -18.71 9.49 -4.67
CA SER A 574 -17.46 10.01 -5.25
C SER A 574 -17.56 10.07 -6.77
N GLY A 575 -18.56 10.80 -7.29
CA GLY A 575 -18.72 11.00 -8.73
C GLY A 575 -17.61 11.87 -9.35
N PRO A 576 -17.44 11.81 -10.69
CA PRO A 576 -16.44 12.58 -11.44
C PRO A 576 -16.51 14.08 -11.13
N ARG A 577 -15.35 14.73 -11.05
CA ARG A 577 -15.26 16.17 -10.78
C ARG A 577 -15.89 16.97 -11.91
N GLU A 578 -15.71 16.54 -13.14
CA GLU A 578 -16.27 17.12 -14.36
C GLU A 578 -17.80 17.20 -14.28
N PHE A 579 -18.46 16.19 -13.74
CA PHE A 579 -19.91 16.19 -13.57
C PHE A 579 -20.42 17.24 -12.57
N LYS A 580 -19.62 17.53 -11.54
CA LYS A 580 -19.93 18.62 -10.58
C LYS A 580 -19.80 19.99 -11.27
N TYR A 581 -18.77 20.17 -12.08
CA TYR A 581 -18.59 21.40 -12.86
C TYR A 581 -19.66 21.52 -13.95
N PHE A 582 -20.04 20.43 -14.61
CA PHE A 582 -21.17 20.40 -15.53
C PHE A 582 -22.44 21.03 -14.92
N LEU A 583 -22.86 20.54 -13.75
CA LEU A 583 -24.06 21.08 -13.08
C LEU A 583 -23.90 22.54 -12.63
N ARG A 584 -22.70 22.92 -12.15
CA ARG A 584 -22.40 24.33 -11.77
C ARG A 584 -22.50 25.25 -12.98
N ILE A 585 -21.92 24.88 -14.12
CA ILE A 585 -21.95 25.66 -15.35
C ILE A 585 -23.39 25.82 -15.83
N VAL A 586 -24.16 24.71 -15.96
CA VAL A 586 -25.58 24.77 -16.35
C VAL A 586 -26.39 25.66 -15.41
N HIS A 587 -26.08 25.63 -14.10
CA HIS A 587 -26.79 26.50 -13.13
C HIS A 587 -26.42 27.97 -13.31
N ILE A 588 -25.15 28.29 -13.54
CA ILE A 588 -24.67 29.69 -13.71
C ILE A 588 -25.16 30.28 -15.04
N CYS A 589 -25.38 29.49 -16.08
CA CYS A 589 -25.99 29.95 -17.32
C CYS A 589 -27.36 30.62 -17.11
N LYS A 590 -28.04 30.38 -15.97
CA LYS A 590 -29.25 31.10 -15.58
C LYS A 590 -29.03 32.62 -15.46
N THR A 591 -27.82 33.06 -15.13
CA THR A 591 -27.49 34.49 -15.03
C THR A 591 -27.25 35.12 -16.39
N ASN A 592 -27.19 34.34 -17.46
CA ASN A 592 -26.89 34.78 -18.81
C ASN A 592 -25.62 35.66 -18.91
N ASP A 593 -24.59 35.33 -18.16
CA ASP A 593 -23.34 36.08 -18.05
C ASP A 593 -22.14 35.17 -18.39
N ALA A 594 -21.57 35.41 -19.56
CA ALA A 594 -20.42 34.67 -20.05
C ALA A 594 -19.18 34.80 -19.15
N ASN A 595 -19.03 35.92 -18.40
CA ASN A 595 -17.87 36.07 -17.51
C ASN A 595 -17.93 35.09 -16.35
N LYS A 596 -19.08 34.91 -15.72
CA LYS A 596 -19.27 34.00 -14.60
C LYS A 596 -19.08 32.55 -15.02
N VAL A 597 -19.48 32.18 -16.25
CA VAL A 597 -19.25 30.84 -16.79
C VAL A 597 -17.74 30.62 -16.95
N MET A 598 -17.01 31.60 -17.48
CA MET A 598 -15.57 31.52 -17.64
C MET A 598 -14.81 31.48 -16.29
N GLU A 599 -15.30 32.15 -15.25
CA GLU A 599 -14.74 32.05 -13.90
C GLU A 599 -14.79 30.60 -13.39
N VAL A 600 -15.93 29.93 -13.55
CA VAL A 600 -16.09 28.53 -13.11
C VAL A 600 -15.23 27.58 -13.93
N ILE A 601 -15.07 27.82 -15.24
CA ILE A 601 -14.16 27.04 -16.08
C ILE A 601 -12.71 27.30 -15.65
N GLY A 602 -12.35 28.52 -15.29
CA GLY A 602 -11.05 28.89 -14.73
C GLY A 602 -10.75 28.16 -13.39
N GLU A 603 -11.71 28.11 -12.47
CA GLU A 603 -11.60 27.33 -11.23
C GLU A 603 -11.36 25.84 -11.54
N MET A 604 -12.10 25.29 -12.50
CA MET A 604 -11.97 23.88 -12.92
C MET A 604 -10.54 23.57 -13.41
N VAL A 605 -9.96 24.44 -14.24
CA VAL A 605 -8.59 24.30 -14.74
C VAL A 605 -7.56 24.40 -13.60
N GLN A 606 -7.77 25.31 -12.65
CA GLN A 606 -6.91 25.43 -11.46
C GLN A 606 -6.97 24.17 -10.57
N ASP A 607 -8.12 23.48 -10.52
CA ASP A 607 -8.27 22.20 -9.84
C ASP A 607 -7.68 21.01 -10.61
N GLY A 608 -7.04 21.25 -11.77
CA GLY A 608 -6.37 20.26 -12.60
C GLY A 608 -7.31 19.44 -13.49
N CYS A 609 -8.54 19.95 -13.75
CA CYS A 609 -9.48 19.34 -14.71
C CYS A 609 -9.43 20.14 -16.02
N GLU A 610 -9.10 19.47 -17.13
CA GLU A 610 -9.15 20.11 -18.45
C GLU A 610 -10.59 20.14 -18.99
N PRO A 611 -11.02 21.24 -19.66
CA PRO A 611 -12.30 21.29 -20.35
C PRO A 611 -12.36 20.25 -21.47
N ASP A 612 -13.40 19.43 -21.48
CA ASP A 612 -13.68 18.40 -22.49
C ASP A 612 -15.09 18.54 -23.08
N ASP A 613 -15.47 17.61 -23.94
CA ASP A 613 -16.80 17.57 -24.59
C ASP A 613 -17.94 17.71 -23.56
N VAL A 614 -17.78 17.17 -22.35
CA VAL A 614 -18.80 17.24 -21.28
C VAL A 614 -19.02 18.69 -20.83
N ILE A 615 -17.93 19.46 -20.71
CA ILE A 615 -18.00 20.87 -20.28
C ILE A 615 -18.56 21.76 -21.40
N TYR A 616 -18.17 21.51 -22.67
CA TYR A 616 -18.74 22.22 -23.79
C TYR A 616 -20.26 21.98 -23.90
N CYS A 617 -20.68 20.73 -23.73
CA CYS A 617 -22.09 20.37 -23.66
C CYS A 617 -22.81 20.99 -22.44
N ALA A 618 -22.12 21.22 -21.31
CA ALA A 618 -22.68 21.93 -20.17
C ALA A 618 -23.03 23.39 -20.55
N VAL A 619 -22.12 24.07 -21.26
CA VAL A 619 -22.37 25.44 -21.76
C VAL A 619 -23.54 25.47 -22.72
N ILE A 620 -23.56 24.56 -23.71
CA ILE A 620 -24.68 24.47 -24.69
C ILE A 620 -26.00 24.18 -23.99
N SER A 621 -26.03 23.15 -23.13
CA SER A 621 -27.23 22.78 -22.37
C SER A 621 -27.74 23.93 -21.48
N GLY A 622 -26.83 24.63 -20.83
CA GLY A 622 -27.16 25.78 -19.98
C GLY A 622 -27.69 26.96 -20.77
N MET A 623 -27.03 27.33 -21.88
CA MET A 623 -27.46 28.43 -22.75
C MET A 623 -28.75 28.12 -23.47
N CYS A 624 -28.96 26.91 -23.95
CA CYS A 624 -30.23 26.50 -24.53
C CYS A 624 -31.40 26.54 -23.54
N ARG A 625 -31.14 26.25 -22.26
CA ARG A 625 -32.20 26.22 -21.22
C ARG A 625 -32.50 27.60 -20.63
N TYR A 626 -31.50 28.43 -20.44
CA TYR A 626 -31.60 29.65 -19.63
C TYR A 626 -31.02 30.90 -20.28
N GLY A 627 -30.15 30.77 -21.30
CA GLY A 627 -29.43 31.90 -21.87
C GLY A 627 -29.82 32.21 -23.31
N THR A 628 -28.90 32.84 -24.02
CA THR A 628 -28.99 33.20 -25.45
C THR A 628 -27.82 32.55 -26.24
N ILE A 629 -28.04 32.36 -27.55
CA ILE A 629 -26.99 31.89 -28.47
C ILE A 629 -25.78 32.82 -28.44
N GLU A 630 -26.01 34.13 -28.38
CA GLU A 630 -24.94 35.13 -28.40
C GLU A 630 -24.00 35.03 -27.17
N GLU A 631 -24.57 34.80 -25.98
CA GLU A 631 -23.76 34.59 -24.79
C GLU A 631 -22.99 33.25 -24.82
N GLY A 632 -23.59 32.20 -25.37
CA GLY A 632 -22.89 30.93 -25.60
C GLY A 632 -21.69 31.10 -26.55
N ARG A 633 -21.86 31.82 -27.64
CA ARG A 633 -20.78 32.15 -28.57
C ARG A 633 -19.68 32.97 -27.93
N LYS A 634 -20.01 33.92 -27.05
CA LYS A 634 -19.01 34.67 -26.30
C LYS A 634 -18.18 33.77 -25.39
N VAL A 635 -18.79 32.78 -24.74
CA VAL A 635 -18.05 31.79 -23.92
C VAL A 635 -17.07 31.00 -24.79
N PHE A 636 -17.52 30.43 -25.91
CA PHE A 636 -16.67 29.68 -26.82
C PHE A 636 -15.54 30.52 -27.44
N LEU A 637 -15.78 31.77 -27.80
CA LEU A 637 -14.73 32.69 -28.26
C LEU A 637 -13.64 32.89 -27.20
N ARG A 638 -14.03 33.08 -25.94
CA ARG A 638 -13.07 33.24 -24.84
C ARG A 638 -12.32 31.96 -24.52
N MET A 639 -12.95 30.79 -24.62
CA MET A 639 -12.26 29.51 -24.47
C MET A 639 -11.23 29.30 -25.56
N ARG A 640 -11.52 29.74 -26.80
CA ARG A 640 -10.55 29.72 -27.90
C ARG A 640 -9.38 30.69 -27.64
N GLU A 641 -9.65 31.91 -27.21
CA GLU A 641 -8.63 32.88 -26.85
C GLU A 641 -7.69 32.36 -25.75
N SER A 642 -8.26 31.59 -24.82
CA SER A 642 -7.51 30.91 -23.75
C SER A 642 -6.86 29.60 -24.19
N LYS A 643 -6.88 29.26 -25.49
CA LYS A 643 -6.34 28.00 -26.06
C LYS A 643 -6.99 26.72 -25.49
N MET A 644 -8.19 26.80 -24.99
CA MET A 644 -8.94 25.64 -24.47
C MET A 644 -9.79 24.98 -25.56
N LEU A 645 -9.99 25.62 -26.71
CA LEU A 645 -10.83 25.18 -27.82
C LEU A 645 -10.14 25.47 -29.15
N THR A 646 -10.19 24.51 -30.08
CA THR A 646 -9.67 24.71 -31.46
C THR A 646 -10.68 25.42 -32.34
N GLU A 647 -10.26 25.93 -33.53
CA GLU A 647 -11.21 26.56 -34.47
C GLU A 647 -12.21 25.57 -35.06
N SER A 648 -11.79 24.33 -35.31
CA SER A 648 -12.67 23.28 -35.80
C SER A 648 -13.74 22.88 -34.79
N ASP A 649 -13.34 22.77 -33.49
CA ASP A 649 -14.27 22.43 -32.42
C ASP A 649 -15.26 23.55 -32.16
N MET A 650 -14.83 24.81 -32.33
CA MET A 650 -15.71 25.97 -32.17
C MET A 650 -16.85 25.99 -33.18
N VAL A 651 -16.58 25.60 -34.44
CA VAL A 651 -17.62 25.50 -35.47
C VAL A 651 -18.60 24.39 -35.10
N LEU A 652 -18.10 23.23 -34.69
CA LEU A 652 -18.91 22.09 -34.28
C LEU A 652 -19.86 22.44 -33.13
N TYR A 653 -19.36 23.09 -32.09
CA TYR A 653 -20.18 23.46 -30.92
C TYR A 653 -21.11 24.64 -31.18
N ASP A 654 -20.77 25.57 -32.09
CA ASP A 654 -21.68 26.64 -32.54
C ASP A 654 -22.85 26.08 -33.32
N ASP A 655 -22.58 25.13 -34.24
CA ASP A 655 -23.63 24.44 -35.00
C ASP A 655 -24.56 23.67 -34.04
N LEU A 656 -23.98 22.96 -33.07
CA LEU A 656 -24.75 22.23 -32.07
C LEU A 656 -25.61 23.14 -31.21
N LEU A 657 -25.10 24.32 -30.83
CA LEU A 657 -25.84 25.33 -30.07
C LEU A 657 -27.03 25.86 -30.89
N ILE A 658 -26.85 26.12 -32.18
CA ILE A 658 -27.89 26.58 -33.07
C ILE A 658 -28.97 25.50 -33.25
N GLU A 659 -28.59 24.26 -33.49
CA GLU A 659 -29.48 23.12 -33.69
C GLU A 659 -30.35 22.86 -32.47
N GLN A 660 -29.76 22.79 -31.30
CA GLN A 660 -30.48 22.56 -30.03
C GLN A 660 -31.44 23.72 -29.71
N THR A 661 -31.10 24.94 -30.06
CA THR A 661 -31.98 26.06 -29.84
C THR A 661 -33.18 26.02 -30.81
N LYS A 662 -32.97 25.61 -32.07
CA LYS A 662 -34.05 25.36 -33.03
C LYS A 662 -34.99 24.25 -32.60
N LYS A 663 -34.43 23.10 -32.10
CA LYS A 663 -35.21 21.95 -31.59
C LYS A 663 -36.09 22.40 -30.40
N LYS A 664 -35.56 23.13 -29.45
CA LYS A 664 -36.31 23.67 -28.32
C LYS A 664 -37.44 24.62 -28.74
N THR A 665 -37.18 25.49 -29.71
CA THR A 665 -38.20 26.43 -30.23
C THR A 665 -39.33 25.67 -30.93
N ALA A 666 -39.02 24.61 -31.72
CA ALA A 666 -39.98 23.75 -32.32
C ALA A 666 -40.85 22.97 -31.30
N ASP A 667 -40.24 22.44 -30.25
CA ASP A 667 -40.93 21.76 -29.14
C ASP A 667 -41.86 22.68 -28.36
N LEU A 668 -41.44 23.92 -28.13
CA LEU A 668 -42.27 24.95 -27.50
C LEU A 668 -43.49 25.31 -28.38
N VAL A 669 -43.29 25.42 -29.68
CA VAL A 669 -44.39 25.66 -30.65
C VAL A 669 -45.36 24.48 -30.68
N LEU A 670 -44.82 23.24 -30.71
CA LEU A 670 -45.65 22.01 -30.69
C LEU A 670 -46.40 21.85 -29.37
N SER A 671 -45.79 22.14 -28.24
CA SER A 671 -46.47 22.09 -26.95
C SER A 671 -47.50 23.19 -26.80
N GLY A 672 -47.23 24.39 -27.33
CA GLY A 672 -48.24 25.47 -27.43
C GLY A 672 -49.39 25.08 -28.34
N LEU A 673 -49.15 24.46 -29.49
CA LEU A 673 -50.21 23.97 -30.37
C LEU A 673 -51.02 22.84 -29.73
N LYS A 674 -50.43 21.97 -28.96
CA LYS A 674 -51.12 20.94 -28.16
C LYS A 674 -52.03 21.59 -27.10
N PHE A 675 -51.49 22.57 -26.39
CA PHE A 675 -52.26 23.32 -25.35
C PHE A 675 -53.49 24.03 -25.92
N PHE A 676 -53.39 24.56 -27.12
CA PHE A 676 -54.50 25.23 -27.79
C PHE A 676 -55.38 24.29 -28.62
N GLY A 677 -55.18 22.96 -28.63
CA GLY A 677 -55.99 21.99 -29.34
C GLY A 677 -55.95 22.08 -30.89
N LEU A 678 -54.88 22.68 -31.45
CA LEU A 678 -54.71 22.98 -32.87
C LEU A 678 -53.97 21.87 -33.65
N GLU A 679 -53.59 20.77 -33.00
CA GLU A 679 -52.88 19.64 -33.63
C GLU A 679 -53.63 19.00 -34.80
N SER A 680 -54.95 18.98 -34.74
CA SER A 680 -55.79 18.38 -35.79
C SER A 680 -55.82 19.18 -37.11
N LYS A 681 -55.52 20.49 -37.06
CA LYS A 681 -55.53 21.37 -38.25
C LYS A 681 -54.23 21.30 -39.06
N LEU A 682 -53.11 20.84 -38.49
CA LEU A 682 -51.84 20.67 -39.20
C LEU A 682 -51.78 19.34 -39.98
N LYS A 683 -52.46 18.28 -39.54
CA LYS A 683 -52.52 17.01 -40.23
C LYS A 683 -53.42 17.04 -41.49
N SER A 684 -54.32 18.01 -41.61
CA SER A 684 -55.21 18.16 -42.77
C SER A 684 -54.70 19.07 -43.90
N LYS A 685 -53.52 19.72 -43.69
CA LYS A 685 -52.82 20.53 -44.71
C LYS A 685 -51.42 19.96 -45.02
N GLY A 686 -51.32 18.65 -44.98
CA GLY A 686 -50.08 17.94 -45.33
C GLY A 686 -49.90 17.78 -46.81
N SER A 687 -49.38 18.75 -47.48
CA SER A 687 -48.65 18.65 -48.74
C SER A 687 -48.08 20.02 -49.08
N ASN A 688 -47.00 20.42 -48.46
CA ASN A 688 -46.02 21.41 -48.91
C ASN A 688 -45.30 22.05 -47.71
N LEU A 689 -44.72 21.26 -46.85
CA LEU A 689 -43.63 21.70 -45.99
C LEU A 689 -42.49 20.69 -46.16
N LEU A 690 -41.37 21.21 -46.58
CA LEU A 690 -40.12 20.53 -46.94
C LEU A 690 -39.79 19.33 -46.04
N PRO A 691 -39.24 18.23 -46.62
CA PRO A 691 -38.79 17.09 -45.85
C PRO A 691 -37.63 17.55 -44.97
N ILE A 692 -37.82 17.53 -43.65
CA ILE A 692 -36.69 17.47 -42.72
C ILE A 692 -36.12 16.07 -42.87
N THR A 693 -35.09 15.96 -43.68
CA THR A 693 -34.28 14.76 -43.80
C THR A 693 -33.70 14.39 -42.46
N THR A 694 -33.92 13.18 -42.09
CA THR A 694 -33.35 12.37 -41.00
C THR A 694 -31.83 12.49 -40.89
#